data_7f8aeb06147b89978a8e8de85c997083
#
_entry.id   7f8aeb06147b89978a8e8de85c997083
#
_cell.length_a   1.000
_cell.length_b   1.000
_cell.length_c   1.000
_cell.angle_alpha   90.00
_cell.angle_beta   90.00
_cell.angle_gamma   90.00
#
_symmetry.space_group_name_H-M   'P 1'
#
loop_
_entity.id
_entity.type
_entity.pdbx_description
1 polymer ?
#
loop_
_entity_poly.entity_id
_entity_poly.type
_entity_poly.pdbx_seq_one_letter_code
_entity_poly.pdbx_strand_id
1 'polypeptide(L)'
;MKSNHESIFFNAQHSPIGAFASFTLGYPGANGGLGLELGKPADQNIYIGCSGPDGSYELLPFYAGSDNERQRYVQAEGESEAESPALRSFPLDAVTRDYKAATDEWRAGDLSFRILTQIQAVPDPHLATEEEVKAALVPAVWAELTLDNTSGVEARTLFFGYQGNDPYSNMRRLDDTMPSGYCGIGQGLRTAVVTEHAGTYSSLGFDMESILRPRSKAHHTFGLGSCGALLTEVPAGEKVTVRYAICFYQAGIVTSGLPGSYYYTRLFQSIESVARYALERFDAVDAVSGQLEEEMEEVGLSEDQKFLIRHSVHSYYGSTELLDVEGKPVWIVNEGEYRMINTLDLTVDQLFFEMKMNPWTVRNVLDLFAERYSYKDEVQEYGNPEKYEGGISFTHDMGVANVFSRPQYSAYEISEIEDCFSYMTQEQLTNWLLCALVYAEKTQDRSWLADKMGIIKSCFSSMLNRDHHNAGLRDGMMDLESSRTNGGAEITTYDSLDVSLGQSRRNIYIASKCWAVYVMLADLFVRERETELAIEAAEQAARCASTVMSGVEADGTIPAILDGESVSRIIPAIEGLVYPYAAGLFDVYTKESPYAGYLSALKKHLENILVPGVCLFADGGWQLSSTSINSWSSKIYLNQFVARQVLGVIQPEQQMAADHAHVSWLKDPQNAYWAWSDQTHEGFVKGSRYYPRGVTSILWLEERRG
;
A
#
# COMPACT_ATOMS: atom_id res chain seq x y z
N MET A 1 -10.12 32.07 -12.33
CA MET A 1 -10.84 30.93 -12.87
C MET A 1 -9.82 29.81 -13.02
N LYS A 2 -9.69 28.90 -12.03
CA LYS A 2 -8.92 27.67 -12.20
C LYS A 2 -9.73 26.81 -13.16
N SER A 3 -9.14 26.39 -14.27
CA SER A 3 -9.75 25.45 -15.20
C SER A 3 -10.02 24.14 -14.45
N ASN A 4 -11.28 23.72 -14.41
CA ASN A 4 -11.74 22.46 -13.85
C ASN A 4 -11.31 21.26 -14.74
N HIS A 5 -10.03 21.16 -15.12
CA HIS A 5 -9.49 19.91 -15.62
C HIS A 5 -9.01 19.12 -14.41
N GLU A 6 -9.77 18.10 -14.01
CA GLU A 6 -9.26 17.08 -13.09
C GLU A 6 -7.90 16.66 -13.57
N SER A 7 -6.87 16.81 -12.72
CA SER A 7 -5.52 16.48 -13.13
C SER A 7 -5.45 14.97 -13.41
N ILE A 8 -5.11 14.61 -14.65
CA ILE A 8 -4.81 13.22 -15.04
C ILE A 8 -3.37 12.85 -14.68
N PHE A 9 -2.55 13.84 -14.30
CA PHE A 9 -1.13 13.68 -14.03
C PHE A 9 -0.89 13.44 -12.54
N PHE A 10 -0.85 12.18 -12.17
CA PHE A 10 -0.46 11.67 -10.86
C PHE A 10 0.31 10.37 -11.04
N ASN A 11 1.30 10.11 -10.20
CA ASN A 11 2.03 8.86 -10.22
C ASN A 11 1.17 7.68 -9.74
N ALA A 12 1.27 6.56 -10.43
CA ALA A 12 0.78 5.27 -9.99
C ALA A 12 1.94 4.27 -9.94
N GLN A 13 1.91 3.39 -8.93
CA GLN A 13 2.92 2.34 -8.77
C GLN A 13 2.46 1.07 -9.50
N HIS A 14 2.98 0.82 -10.69
CA HIS A 14 2.76 -0.43 -11.40
C HIS A 14 3.78 -1.45 -10.88
N SER A 15 3.31 -2.39 -10.06
CA SER A 15 4.21 -3.24 -9.26
C SER A 15 3.84 -4.70 -9.33
N PRO A 16 4.81 -5.60 -9.54
CA PRO A 16 4.60 -7.02 -9.34
C PRO A 16 4.50 -7.32 -7.84
N ILE A 17 3.48 -8.06 -7.44
CA ILE A 17 3.26 -8.42 -6.04
C ILE A 17 4.43 -9.25 -5.49
N GLY A 18 4.84 -8.97 -4.26
CA GLY A 18 5.90 -9.71 -3.55
C GLY A 18 7.32 -9.46 -4.03
N ALA A 19 7.54 -8.46 -4.92
CA ALA A 19 8.88 -8.17 -5.46
C ALA A 19 9.51 -6.89 -4.90
N PHE A 20 8.76 -6.11 -4.12
CA PHE A 20 9.17 -4.80 -3.61
C PHE A 20 9.81 -3.94 -4.71
N ALA A 21 9.13 -3.88 -5.84
CA ALA A 21 9.55 -3.20 -7.04
C ALA A 21 8.40 -2.44 -7.68
N SER A 22 8.71 -1.40 -8.45
CA SER A 22 7.69 -0.60 -9.12
C SER A 22 8.22 0.02 -10.41
N PHE A 23 7.38 0.03 -11.45
CA PHE A 23 7.43 0.98 -12.52
C PHE A 23 6.44 2.10 -12.19
N THR A 24 6.92 3.18 -11.62
CA THR A 24 6.11 4.33 -11.25
C THR A 24 6.03 5.30 -12.41
N LEU A 25 4.80 5.69 -12.81
CA LEU A 25 4.59 6.62 -13.92
C LEU A 25 3.32 7.44 -13.72
N GLY A 26 3.31 8.65 -14.30
CA GLY A 26 2.11 9.47 -14.43
C GLY A 26 2.26 10.93 -14.05
N TYR A 27 3.29 11.32 -13.32
CA TYR A 27 3.59 12.72 -13.03
C TYR A 27 4.64 13.26 -14.01
N PRO A 28 4.46 14.48 -14.57
CA PRO A 28 5.38 15.03 -15.58
C PRO A 28 6.80 15.24 -15.07
N GLY A 29 7.77 15.17 -15.98
CA GLY A 29 9.19 15.29 -15.68
C GLY A 29 9.82 13.95 -15.32
N ALA A 30 11.06 13.98 -14.85
CA ALA A 30 11.80 12.79 -14.38
C ALA A 30 11.36 12.39 -12.97
N ASN A 31 10.06 12.12 -12.79
CA ASN A 31 9.42 11.91 -11.49
C ASN A 31 8.85 10.49 -11.31
N GLY A 32 9.27 9.57 -12.16
CA GLY A 32 8.88 8.16 -12.13
C GLY A 32 10.07 7.26 -12.43
N GLY A 33 9.80 6.04 -12.90
CA GLY A 33 10.84 5.13 -13.34
C GLY A 33 10.77 3.72 -12.75
N LEU A 34 11.83 2.95 -13.01
CA LEU A 34 11.97 1.56 -12.59
C LEU A 34 12.85 1.47 -11.34
N GLY A 35 12.35 0.83 -10.27
CA GLY A 35 13.16 0.67 -9.07
C GLY A 35 12.73 -0.48 -8.19
N LEU A 36 13.65 -0.92 -7.34
CA LEU A 36 13.44 -1.92 -6.30
C LEU A 36 13.69 -1.26 -4.93
N GLU A 37 12.92 -1.69 -3.92
CA GLU A 37 13.09 -1.30 -2.52
C GLU A 37 12.99 0.21 -2.28
N LEU A 38 12.16 0.89 -3.07
CA LEU A 38 12.05 2.34 -3.06
C LEU A 38 10.98 2.82 -2.06
N GLY A 39 11.38 3.76 -1.22
CA GLY A 39 10.44 4.58 -0.42
C GLY A 39 10.02 5.87 -1.14
N LYS A 40 10.34 6.02 -2.42
CA LYS A 40 9.98 7.16 -3.29
C LYS A 40 10.07 6.75 -4.75
N PRO A 41 9.51 7.55 -5.71
CA PRO A 41 9.74 7.35 -7.13
C PRO A 41 11.22 7.27 -7.49
N ALA A 42 11.55 6.54 -8.57
CA ALA A 42 12.94 6.32 -8.99
C ALA A 42 13.66 7.57 -9.53
N ASP A 43 12.95 8.67 -9.79
CA ASP A 43 13.45 9.94 -10.29
C ASP A 43 14.24 9.75 -11.61
N GLN A 44 13.66 9.01 -12.57
CA GLN A 44 14.27 8.70 -13.87
C GLN A 44 13.55 9.40 -15.00
N ASN A 45 14.29 9.72 -16.07
CA ASN A 45 13.71 10.06 -17.35
C ASN A 45 13.16 8.79 -18.02
N ILE A 46 11.88 8.83 -18.41
CA ILE A 46 11.19 7.77 -19.16
C ILE A 46 10.80 8.35 -20.51
N TYR A 47 11.33 7.76 -21.58
CA TYR A 47 11.17 8.24 -22.95
C TYR A 47 10.19 7.33 -23.69
N ILE A 48 8.96 7.80 -23.89
CA ILE A 48 7.91 7.10 -24.63
C ILE A 48 7.43 8.03 -25.72
N GLY A 49 7.68 7.68 -26.99
CA GLY A 49 7.37 8.62 -28.06
C GLY A 49 7.56 8.07 -29.46
N CYS A 50 7.43 8.96 -30.42
CA CYS A 50 7.58 8.66 -31.83
C CYS A 50 8.15 9.85 -32.62
N SER A 51 8.66 9.61 -33.85
CA SER A 51 9.02 10.70 -34.76
C SER A 51 7.76 11.40 -35.29
N GLY A 52 7.77 12.72 -35.25
CA GLY A 52 6.79 13.58 -35.90
C GLY A 52 7.02 13.72 -37.39
N PRO A 53 6.06 14.30 -38.15
CA PRO A 53 6.18 14.48 -39.61
C PRO A 53 7.21 15.51 -40.01
N ASP A 54 7.68 16.37 -39.11
CA ASP A 54 8.67 17.43 -39.34
C ASP A 54 10.11 16.99 -38.98
N GLY A 55 10.34 15.71 -38.69
CA GLY A 55 11.63 15.18 -38.25
C GLY A 55 12.00 15.47 -36.79
N SER A 56 11.09 16.10 -36.03
CA SER A 56 11.17 16.16 -34.55
C SER A 56 10.71 14.85 -33.94
N TYR A 57 10.90 14.73 -32.63
CA TYR A 57 10.38 13.61 -31.85
C TYR A 57 9.42 14.11 -30.78
N GLU A 58 8.22 13.52 -30.74
CA GLU A 58 7.16 13.83 -29.76
C GLU A 58 7.07 12.75 -28.72
N LEU A 59 7.06 13.12 -27.43
CA LEU A 59 7.10 12.20 -26.30
C LEU A 59 5.98 12.52 -25.29
N LEU A 60 5.55 11.49 -24.56
CA LEU A 60 4.80 11.69 -23.33
C LEU A 60 5.66 12.47 -22.31
N PRO A 61 5.05 13.26 -21.40
CA PRO A 61 5.76 14.28 -20.62
C PRO A 61 6.53 13.71 -19.40
N PHE A 62 7.05 12.49 -19.47
CA PHE A 62 7.67 11.78 -18.33
C PHE A 62 9.21 11.89 -18.33
N TYR A 63 9.73 12.98 -18.83
CA TYR A 63 11.17 13.27 -18.85
C TYR A 63 11.43 14.75 -18.54
N ALA A 64 12.62 15.02 -18.04
CA ALA A 64 13.20 16.36 -17.93
C ALA A 64 14.42 16.44 -18.87
N GLY A 65 14.95 17.63 -19.08
CA GLY A 65 16.18 17.79 -19.84
C GLY A 65 17.34 17.01 -19.19
N SER A 66 18.12 16.28 -19.97
CA SER A 66 19.29 15.58 -19.47
C SER A 66 20.45 16.54 -19.21
N ASP A 67 21.23 16.30 -18.13
CA ASP A 67 22.58 16.82 -18.03
C ASP A 67 23.38 16.25 -19.21
N ASN A 68 23.88 17.13 -20.06
CA ASN A 68 24.58 16.72 -21.28
C ASN A 68 25.99 16.20 -20.93
N GLU A 69 26.09 14.95 -20.43
CA GLU A 69 27.38 14.30 -20.15
C GLU A 69 28.29 14.28 -21.40
N ARG A 70 27.70 14.31 -22.59
CA ARG A 70 28.43 14.38 -23.87
C ARG A 70 29.33 15.60 -23.93
N GLN A 71 28.94 16.77 -23.37
CA GLN A 71 29.77 17.97 -23.34
C GLN A 71 31.10 17.74 -22.62
N ARG A 72 31.21 16.77 -21.73
CA ARG A 72 32.45 16.39 -21.04
C ARG A 72 33.45 15.69 -21.97
N TYR A 73 32.98 15.15 -23.09
CA TYR A 73 33.77 14.36 -24.07
C TYR A 73 33.91 15.02 -25.44
N VAL A 74 33.31 16.20 -25.68
CA VAL A 74 33.50 16.97 -26.89
C VAL A 74 34.89 17.60 -26.80
N GLN A 75 35.81 17.14 -27.66
CA GLN A 75 37.09 17.80 -27.85
C GLN A 75 36.82 19.13 -28.57
N ALA A 76 37.21 20.24 -27.95
CA ALA A 76 37.09 21.56 -28.50
C ALA A 76 37.88 21.63 -29.82
N GLU A 77 37.26 22.20 -30.85
CA GLU A 77 37.75 22.56 -32.17
C GLU A 77 37.51 21.53 -33.29
N GLY A 78 36.43 21.74 -34.04
CA GLY A 78 36.28 21.31 -35.43
C GLY A 78 35.25 20.25 -35.78
N GLU A 79 34.56 19.64 -34.83
CA GLU A 79 33.38 18.82 -35.17
C GLU A 79 32.16 19.72 -35.29
N SER A 80 31.62 19.82 -36.54
CA SER A 80 30.31 20.44 -36.72
C SER A 80 29.31 19.71 -35.87
N GLU A 81 28.67 20.38 -34.93
CA GLU A 81 27.50 19.87 -34.23
C GLU A 81 26.46 19.51 -35.29
N ALA A 82 26.37 18.23 -35.64
CA ALA A 82 25.18 17.74 -36.30
C ALA A 82 24.03 18.08 -35.37
N GLU A 83 23.08 18.88 -35.84
CA GLU A 83 21.94 19.30 -35.06
C GLU A 83 21.32 18.08 -34.34
N SER A 84 21.27 18.12 -33.03
CA SER A 84 20.61 17.07 -32.26
C SER A 84 19.12 17.12 -32.58
N PRO A 85 18.47 15.98 -32.76
CA PRO A 85 17.03 15.96 -33.00
C PRO A 85 16.30 16.62 -31.81
N ALA A 86 15.32 17.45 -32.14
CA ALA A 86 14.53 18.13 -31.10
C ALA A 86 13.58 17.16 -30.46
N LEU A 87 13.70 16.98 -29.13
CA LEU A 87 12.70 16.29 -28.31
C LEU A 87 11.66 17.31 -27.83
N ARG A 88 10.39 16.99 -28.03
CA ARG A 88 9.26 17.81 -27.60
C ARG A 88 8.26 16.96 -26.85
N SER A 89 7.82 17.44 -25.69
CA SER A 89 6.66 16.81 -25.03
C SER A 89 5.40 17.13 -25.80
N PHE A 90 4.51 16.16 -25.93
CA PHE A 90 3.12 16.48 -26.30
C PHE A 90 2.57 17.56 -25.37
N PRO A 91 1.76 18.51 -25.88
CA PRO A 91 1.07 19.46 -25.03
C PRO A 91 0.23 18.70 -23.96
N LEU A 92 0.31 19.15 -22.71
CA LEU A 92 -0.36 18.44 -21.60
C LEU A 92 -1.87 18.30 -21.80
N ASP A 93 -2.50 19.28 -22.45
CA ASP A 93 -3.91 19.28 -22.80
C ASP A 93 -4.30 18.38 -23.98
N ALA A 94 -3.29 17.88 -24.73
CA ALA A 94 -3.48 16.89 -25.78
C ALA A 94 -3.31 15.45 -25.31
N VAL A 95 -2.87 15.25 -24.04
CA VAL A 95 -2.71 13.94 -23.43
C VAL A 95 -3.98 13.54 -22.71
N THR A 96 -4.41 12.30 -22.90
CA THR A 96 -5.52 11.68 -22.15
C THR A 96 -5.05 10.43 -21.42
N ARG A 97 -5.74 10.06 -20.34
CA ARG A 97 -5.44 8.88 -19.53
C ARG A 97 -6.72 8.12 -19.19
N ASP A 98 -6.71 6.80 -19.39
CA ASP A 98 -7.71 5.87 -18.86
C ASP A 98 -7.06 5.00 -17.78
N TYR A 99 -7.34 5.32 -16.51
CA TYR A 99 -6.74 4.70 -15.33
C TYR A 99 -7.70 3.75 -14.65
N LYS A 100 -7.37 2.46 -14.68
CA LYS A 100 -8.12 1.36 -14.07
C LYS A 100 -7.25 0.57 -13.11
N ALA A 101 -7.83 -0.38 -12.40
CA ALA A 101 -7.11 -1.17 -11.40
C ALA A 101 -5.88 -1.89 -11.99
N ALA A 102 -6.05 -2.59 -13.09
CA ALA A 102 -4.96 -3.36 -13.71
C ALA A 102 -4.40 -2.74 -14.98
N THR A 103 -4.98 -1.64 -15.49
CA THR A 103 -4.52 -1.00 -16.73
C THR A 103 -4.43 0.51 -16.56
N ASP A 104 -3.41 1.10 -17.19
CA ASP A 104 -3.19 2.54 -17.22
C ASP A 104 -2.78 2.96 -18.64
N GLU A 105 -3.70 3.56 -19.39
CA GLU A 105 -3.51 3.87 -20.79
C GLU A 105 -3.40 5.38 -21.01
N TRP A 106 -2.31 5.79 -21.66
CA TRP A 106 -1.99 7.15 -22.06
C TRP A 106 -2.11 7.30 -23.56
N ARG A 107 -2.77 8.36 -24.04
CA ARG A 107 -2.93 8.65 -25.47
C ARG A 107 -2.56 10.09 -25.77
N ALA A 108 -1.84 10.29 -26.87
CA ALA A 108 -1.49 11.60 -27.40
C ALA A 108 -1.33 11.51 -28.92
N GLY A 109 -2.18 12.19 -29.69
CA GLY A 109 -2.19 12.08 -31.15
C GLY A 109 -2.36 10.64 -31.63
N ASP A 110 -1.40 10.17 -32.42
CA ASP A 110 -1.36 8.81 -32.99
C ASP A 110 -0.72 7.78 -32.06
N LEU A 111 -0.21 8.22 -30.90
CA LEU A 111 0.51 7.40 -29.92
C LEU A 111 -0.45 6.92 -28.83
N SER A 112 -0.37 5.64 -28.48
CA SER A 112 -0.93 5.15 -27.21
C SER A 112 0.08 4.27 -26.48
N PHE A 113 0.13 4.42 -25.15
CA PHE A 113 0.94 3.63 -24.24
C PHE A 113 0.08 3.08 -23.12
N ARG A 114 -0.01 1.76 -23.02
CA ARG A 114 -0.83 1.04 -22.02
C ARG A 114 0.07 0.20 -21.14
N ILE A 115 -0.06 0.35 -19.82
CA ILE A 115 0.60 -0.46 -18.82
C ILE A 115 -0.42 -1.47 -18.28
N LEU A 116 0.01 -2.72 -18.05
CA LEU A 116 -0.78 -3.76 -17.39
C LEU A 116 -0.06 -4.21 -16.13
N THR A 117 -0.79 -4.18 -15.02
CA THR A 117 -0.36 -4.68 -13.72
C THR A 117 -1.19 -5.92 -13.40
N GLN A 118 -0.53 -7.01 -13.05
CA GLN A 118 -1.22 -8.24 -12.69
C GLN A 118 -1.80 -8.12 -11.28
N ILE A 119 -3.11 -7.88 -11.18
CA ILE A 119 -3.84 -7.82 -9.91
C ILE A 119 -4.61 -9.13 -9.76
N GLN A 120 -4.05 -10.05 -8.96
CA GLN A 120 -4.63 -11.36 -8.70
C GLN A 120 -4.20 -11.88 -7.33
N ALA A 121 -4.90 -12.92 -6.85
CA ALA A 121 -4.51 -13.65 -5.65
C ALA A 121 -3.13 -14.33 -5.81
N VAL A 122 -2.32 -14.28 -4.76
CA VAL A 122 -1.09 -15.08 -4.65
C VAL A 122 -1.43 -16.38 -3.91
N PRO A 123 -1.26 -17.54 -4.55
CA PRO A 123 -1.53 -18.81 -3.89
C PRO A 123 -0.53 -19.08 -2.76
N ASP A 124 -0.96 -19.82 -1.73
CA ASP A 124 -0.07 -20.27 -0.65
C ASP A 124 1.06 -21.15 -1.21
N PRO A 125 2.34 -20.75 -1.11
CA PRO A 125 3.45 -21.50 -1.66
C PRO A 125 3.64 -22.89 -1.06
N HIS A 126 3.00 -23.19 0.07
CA HIS A 126 3.03 -24.54 0.68
C HIS A 126 1.98 -25.48 0.07
N LEU A 127 0.94 -24.94 -0.56
CA LEU A 127 -0.19 -25.72 -1.07
C LEU A 127 -0.28 -25.75 -2.60
N ALA A 128 0.21 -24.70 -3.24
CA ALA A 128 0.13 -24.52 -4.68
C ALA A 128 1.28 -25.21 -5.42
N THR A 129 1.08 -25.44 -6.71
CA THR A 129 2.14 -25.89 -7.62
C THR A 129 3.15 -24.78 -7.87
N GLU A 130 4.39 -25.16 -8.19
CA GLU A 130 5.45 -24.19 -8.54
C GLU A 130 5.02 -23.27 -9.69
N GLU A 131 4.30 -23.80 -10.70
CA GLU A 131 3.85 -23.00 -11.84
C GLU A 131 2.77 -21.97 -11.45
N GLU A 132 1.84 -22.30 -10.56
CA GLU A 132 0.85 -21.34 -10.04
C GLU A 132 1.53 -20.21 -9.26
N VAL A 133 2.49 -20.57 -8.38
CA VAL A 133 3.28 -19.59 -7.62
C VAL A 133 4.11 -18.72 -8.56
N LYS A 134 4.76 -19.33 -9.54
CA LYS A 134 5.57 -18.66 -10.55
C LYS A 134 4.76 -17.69 -11.39
N ALA A 135 3.55 -18.07 -11.79
CA ALA A 135 2.64 -17.23 -12.53
C ALA A 135 2.19 -16.00 -11.73
N ALA A 136 1.97 -16.14 -10.42
CA ALA A 136 1.55 -15.06 -9.55
C ALA A 136 2.70 -14.11 -9.17
N LEU A 137 3.92 -14.62 -9.02
CA LEU A 137 5.08 -13.90 -8.49
C LEU A 137 6.10 -13.50 -9.55
N VAL A 138 5.74 -13.51 -10.83
CA VAL A 138 6.65 -13.02 -11.86
C VAL A 138 6.98 -11.53 -11.62
N PRO A 139 8.27 -11.16 -11.39
CA PRO A 139 8.64 -9.80 -11.02
C PRO A 139 8.70 -8.89 -12.26
N ALA A 140 7.54 -8.71 -12.91
CA ALA A 140 7.39 -7.90 -14.10
C ALA A 140 6.03 -7.19 -14.15
N VAL A 141 5.97 -6.08 -14.86
CA VAL A 141 4.77 -5.45 -15.38
C VAL A 141 4.84 -5.43 -16.89
N TRP A 142 3.70 -5.34 -17.56
CA TRP A 142 3.61 -5.40 -19.01
C TRP A 142 3.26 -4.04 -19.58
N ALA A 143 3.66 -3.79 -20.82
CA ALA A 143 3.25 -2.58 -21.53
C ALA A 143 3.03 -2.84 -23.02
N GLU A 144 2.13 -2.08 -23.61
CA GLU A 144 1.92 -1.98 -25.06
C GLU A 144 2.16 -0.53 -25.48
N LEU A 145 2.95 -0.36 -26.54
CA LEU A 145 3.15 0.93 -27.19
C LEU A 145 2.71 0.83 -28.62
N THR A 146 1.74 1.65 -29.00
CA THR A 146 1.13 1.64 -30.33
C THR A 146 1.35 2.98 -31.05
N LEU A 147 1.74 2.92 -32.31
CA LEU A 147 1.73 4.05 -33.21
C LEU A 147 0.81 3.75 -34.41
N ASP A 148 -0.18 4.61 -34.64
CA ASP A 148 -1.06 4.56 -35.77
C ASP A 148 -0.54 5.45 -36.91
N ASN A 149 0.23 4.88 -37.82
CA ASN A 149 0.79 5.56 -39.02
C ASN A 149 -0.04 5.28 -40.27
N THR A 150 -1.32 4.88 -40.13
CA THR A 150 -2.17 4.52 -41.28
C THR A 150 -2.42 5.68 -42.24
N SER A 151 -2.40 6.92 -41.74
CA SER A 151 -2.52 8.13 -42.56
C SER A 151 -1.16 8.71 -43.02
N GLY A 152 -0.06 8.13 -42.52
CA GLY A 152 1.30 8.63 -42.81
C GLY A 152 1.76 8.26 -44.18
N VAL A 153 2.62 9.13 -44.76
CA VAL A 153 3.21 8.93 -46.10
C VAL A 153 4.68 8.49 -46.03
N GLU A 154 5.29 8.56 -44.86
CA GLU A 154 6.66 8.14 -44.57
C GLU A 154 6.70 7.21 -43.36
N ALA A 155 7.75 6.40 -43.25
CA ALA A 155 7.99 5.58 -42.08
C ALA A 155 8.31 6.47 -40.86
N ARG A 156 7.83 6.09 -39.70
CA ARG A 156 8.03 6.76 -38.40
C ARG A 156 8.75 5.84 -37.43
N THR A 157 9.53 6.43 -36.53
CA THR A 157 10.19 5.68 -35.44
C THR A 157 9.34 5.73 -34.18
N LEU A 158 9.03 4.58 -33.64
CA LEU A 158 8.40 4.39 -32.32
C LEU A 158 9.49 3.98 -31.33
N PHE A 159 9.46 4.50 -30.08
CA PHE A 159 10.50 4.16 -29.11
C PHE A 159 10.00 4.16 -27.68
N PHE A 160 10.60 3.25 -26.87
CA PHE A 160 10.51 3.21 -25.42
C PHE A 160 11.91 3.10 -24.84
N GLY A 161 12.28 4.05 -23.96
CA GLY A 161 13.58 4.09 -23.32
C GLY A 161 13.54 4.67 -21.92
N TYR A 162 14.63 4.53 -21.21
CA TYR A 162 14.80 5.16 -19.90
C TYR A 162 16.27 5.48 -19.61
N GLN A 163 16.47 6.41 -18.68
CA GLN A 163 17.77 6.75 -18.15
C GLN A 163 18.00 6.01 -16.84
N GLY A 164 19.07 5.24 -16.76
CA GLY A 164 19.51 4.58 -15.53
C GLY A 164 20.03 5.59 -14.52
N ASN A 165 19.68 5.41 -13.25
CA ASN A 165 20.08 6.28 -12.13
C ASN A 165 20.90 5.56 -11.05
N ASP A 166 21.13 4.25 -11.16
CA ASP A 166 22.00 3.51 -10.25
C ASP A 166 23.47 3.83 -10.55
N PRO A 167 24.21 4.49 -9.63
CA PRO A 167 25.62 4.85 -9.88
C PRO A 167 26.56 3.65 -9.88
N TYR A 168 26.10 2.48 -9.48
CA TYR A 168 26.90 1.25 -9.39
C TYR A 168 26.67 0.29 -10.56
N SER A 169 25.76 0.61 -11.48
CA SER A 169 25.39 -0.27 -12.58
C SER A 169 25.23 0.50 -13.88
N ASN A 170 25.87 0.03 -14.95
CA ASN A 170 25.72 0.61 -16.28
C ASN A 170 24.48 0.12 -17.00
N MET A 171 24.00 0.93 -17.95
CA MET A 171 23.05 0.46 -18.94
C MET A 171 23.69 -0.60 -19.82
N ARG A 172 22.91 -1.61 -20.21
CA ARG A 172 23.35 -2.72 -21.07
C ARG A 172 22.27 -3.12 -22.05
N ARG A 173 22.67 -3.82 -23.10
CA ARG A 173 21.76 -4.49 -24.04
C ARG A 173 21.53 -5.93 -23.54
N LEU A 174 20.28 -6.38 -23.56
CA LEU A 174 19.97 -7.77 -23.25
C LEU A 174 20.06 -8.68 -24.48
N ASP A 175 20.15 -8.10 -25.68
CA ASP A 175 20.31 -8.83 -26.95
C ASP A 175 21.50 -9.84 -26.90
N ASP A 176 22.55 -9.49 -26.15
CA ASP A 176 23.76 -10.30 -26.03
C ASP A 176 23.61 -11.50 -25.05
N THR A 177 22.60 -11.47 -24.18
CA THR A 177 22.39 -12.46 -23.12
C THR A 177 21.09 -13.25 -23.27
N MET A 178 20.19 -12.81 -24.15
CA MET A 178 18.92 -13.47 -24.45
C MET A 178 18.99 -14.32 -25.73
N PRO A 179 18.08 -15.29 -25.91
CA PRO A 179 17.95 -16.02 -27.16
C PRO A 179 17.65 -15.08 -28.34
N SER A 180 17.99 -15.53 -29.56
CA SER A 180 17.63 -14.82 -30.79
C SER A 180 16.10 -14.58 -30.86
N GLY A 181 15.70 -13.39 -31.26
CA GLY A 181 14.29 -12.98 -31.34
C GLY A 181 13.85 -12.05 -30.21
N TYR A 182 14.64 -11.91 -29.16
CA TYR A 182 14.42 -10.93 -28.09
C TYR A 182 15.36 -9.73 -28.25
N CYS A 183 14.85 -8.56 -27.88
CA CYS A 183 15.57 -7.31 -27.86
C CYS A 183 15.29 -6.57 -26.56
N GLY A 184 16.32 -6.04 -25.89
CA GLY A 184 16.13 -5.43 -24.58
C GLY A 184 17.22 -4.48 -24.15
N ILE A 185 16.87 -3.59 -23.24
CA ILE A 185 17.76 -2.68 -22.51
C ILE A 185 17.58 -2.91 -21.02
N GLY A 186 18.61 -2.71 -20.23
CA GLY A 186 18.53 -2.84 -18.78
C GLY A 186 19.63 -2.08 -18.06
N GLN A 187 19.46 -1.86 -16.75
CA GLN A 187 20.49 -1.34 -15.88
C GLN A 187 21.00 -2.43 -14.95
N GLY A 188 22.30 -2.76 -15.08
CA GLY A 188 22.91 -3.87 -14.37
C GLY A 188 22.16 -5.19 -14.60
N LEU A 189 21.84 -5.88 -13.51
CA LEU A 189 21.05 -7.12 -13.53
C LEU A 189 19.68 -6.93 -12.85
N ARG A 190 19.31 -5.68 -12.51
CA ARG A 190 18.18 -5.37 -11.62
C ARG A 190 16.91 -4.91 -12.32
N THR A 191 17.04 -4.14 -13.39
CA THR A 191 15.89 -3.62 -14.17
C THR A 191 16.11 -3.85 -15.65
N ALA A 192 15.04 -4.14 -16.39
CA ALA A 192 15.09 -4.29 -17.84
C ALA A 192 13.73 -3.98 -18.47
N VAL A 193 13.79 -3.54 -19.75
CA VAL A 193 12.65 -3.48 -20.66
C VAL A 193 12.99 -4.35 -21.87
N VAL A 194 12.13 -5.32 -22.17
CA VAL A 194 12.38 -6.34 -23.20
C VAL A 194 11.16 -6.51 -24.09
N THR A 195 11.39 -6.77 -25.37
CA THR A 195 10.38 -7.13 -26.36
C THR A 195 10.83 -8.30 -27.22
N GLU A 196 9.89 -9.03 -27.82
CA GLU A 196 10.12 -10.02 -28.87
C GLU A 196 9.64 -9.55 -30.25
N HIS A 197 9.29 -8.25 -30.38
CA HIS A 197 8.81 -7.70 -31.64
C HIS A 197 9.90 -7.69 -32.71
N ALA A 198 9.66 -8.41 -33.80
CA ALA A 198 10.58 -8.44 -34.95
C ALA A 198 10.70 -7.03 -35.57
N GLY A 199 11.92 -6.56 -35.78
CA GLY A 199 12.17 -5.21 -36.31
C GLY A 199 12.43 -4.15 -35.25
N THR A 200 12.34 -4.50 -33.96
CA THR A 200 12.84 -3.66 -32.87
C THR A 200 14.35 -3.86 -32.70
N TYR A 201 15.05 -2.81 -32.37
CA TYR A 201 16.48 -2.85 -32.05
C TYR A 201 16.77 -2.02 -30.79
N SER A 202 17.74 -2.46 -30.02
CA SER A 202 18.20 -1.77 -28.82
C SER A 202 19.31 -0.75 -29.14
N SER A 203 19.35 0.34 -28.41
CA SER A 203 20.41 1.34 -28.52
C SER A 203 20.77 1.90 -27.15
N LEU A 204 22.05 2.21 -26.95
CA LEU A 204 22.58 2.88 -25.78
C LEU A 204 23.23 4.19 -26.18
N GLY A 205 23.16 5.19 -25.29
CA GLY A 205 23.76 6.50 -25.53
C GLY A 205 23.92 7.31 -24.24
N PHE A 206 24.54 8.48 -24.33
CA PHE A 206 24.65 9.39 -23.19
C PHE A 206 23.32 10.10 -22.89
N ASP A 207 22.53 10.34 -23.93
CA ASP A 207 21.22 10.96 -23.87
C ASP A 207 20.32 10.39 -24.98
N MET A 208 19.02 10.67 -24.91
CA MET A 208 18.05 10.18 -25.88
C MET A 208 18.27 10.82 -27.27
N GLU A 209 18.68 12.07 -27.31
CA GLU A 209 19.00 12.77 -28.56
C GLU A 209 20.12 12.08 -29.34
N SER A 210 21.13 11.56 -28.64
CA SER A 210 22.22 10.80 -29.29
C SER A 210 21.75 9.46 -29.85
N ILE A 211 20.79 8.81 -29.18
CA ILE A 211 20.16 7.55 -29.61
C ILE A 211 19.32 7.75 -30.88
N LEU A 212 18.58 8.86 -30.97
CA LEU A 212 17.64 9.16 -32.05
C LEU A 212 18.28 9.79 -33.29
N ARG A 213 19.56 10.12 -33.24
CA ARG A 213 20.26 10.65 -34.42
C ARG A 213 20.26 9.66 -35.58
N PRO A 214 20.16 10.15 -36.85
CA PRO A 214 20.34 9.30 -38.03
C PRO A 214 21.66 8.52 -37.95
N ARG A 215 21.57 7.21 -38.03
CA ARG A 215 22.75 6.33 -37.91
C ARG A 215 23.50 6.25 -39.23
N SER A 216 24.81 6.47 -39.21
CA SER A 216 25.68 5.94 -40.26
C SER A 216 25.75 4.42 -40.15
N LYS A 217 26.03 3.72 -41.26
CA LYS A 217 26.17 2.24 -41.29
C LYS A 217 27.25 1.69 -40.34
N ALA A 218 28.11 2.54 -39.78
CA ALA A 218 29.18 2.21 -38.86
C ALA A 218 28.90 2.81 -37.45
N HIS A 219 27.74 2.56 -36.88
CA HIS A 219 27.40 3.08 -35.56
C HIS A 219 28.02 2.23 -34.46
N HIS A 220 28.91 2.81 -33.69
CA HIS A 220 29.46 2.22 -32.48
C HIS A 220 28.75 2.82 -31.27
N THR A 221 28.05 1.97 -30.48
CA THR A 221 27.52 2.36 -29.19
C THR A 221 28.65 2.38 -28.17
N PHE A 222 28.84 3.50 -27.50
CA PHE A 222 29.79 3.63 -26.42
C PHE A 222 29.11 3.11 -25.11
N GLY A 223 29.66 2.06 -24.51
CA GLY A 223 29.02 1.33 -23.42
C GLY A 223 28.94 2.03 -22.08
N LEU A 224 29.28 3.31 -21.95
CA LEU A 224 29.23 4.10 -20.71
C LEU A 224 28.05 5.06 -20.64
N GLY A 225 27.18 5.07 -21.64
CA GLY A 225 25.98 5.92 -21.62
C GLY A 225 24.97 5.50 -20.57
N SER A 226 24.32 6.48 -19.93
CA SER A 226 23.29 6.28 -18.93
C SER A 226 21.89 6.05 -19.51
N CYS A 227 21.71 6.22 -20.83
CA CYS A 227 20.44 6.11 -21.51
C CYS A 227 20.37 4.85 -22.38
N GLY A 228 19.21 4.18 -22.40
CA GLY A 228 18.91 3.07 -23.28
C GLY A 228 17.52 3.22 -23.88
N ALA A 229 17.33 2.75 -25.14
CA ALA A 229 16.02 2.73 -25.78
C ALA A 229 15.87 1.53 -26.73
N LEU A 230 14.61 1.11 -26.90
CA LEU A 230 14.13 0.16 -27.89
C LEU A 230 13.42 0.95 -28.97
N LEU A 231 13.84 0.78 -30.21
CA LEU A 231 13.34 1.54 -31.36
C LEU A 231 12.73 0.59 -32.38
N THR A 232 11.57 0.96 -32.92
CA THR A 232 10.82 0.19 -33.92
C THR A 232 10.45 1.12 -35.07
N GLU A 233 10.72 0.70 -36.31
CA GLU A 233 10.24 1.41 -37.50
C GLU A 233 8.78 1.03 -37.78
N VAL A 234 7.91 2.03 -37.94
CA VAL A 234 6.50 1.87 -38.29
C VAL A 234 6.31 2.37 -39.72
N PRO A 235 6.09 1.47 -40.70
CA PRO A 235 5.94 1.85 -42.11
C PRO A 235 4.77 2.82 -42.34
N ALA A 236 4.84 3.57 -43.44
CA ALA A 236 3.71 4.37 -43.90
C ALA A 236 2.50 3.47 -44.21
N GLY A 237 1.33 3.91 -43.79
CA GLY A 237 0.08 3.17 -44.01
C GLY A 237 -0.17 2.02 -43.03
N GLU A 238 0.70 1.84 -42.01
CA GLU A 238 0.57 0.75 -41.03
C GLU A 238 0.29 1.25 -39.59
N LYS A 239 -0.32 0.38 -38.79
CA LYS A 239 -0.45 0.53 -37.35
C LYS A 239 0.34 -0.59 -36.69
N VAL A 240 1.27 -0.24 -35.82
CA VAL A 240 2.15 -1.18 -35.11
C VAL A 240 1.94 -1.07 -33.60
N THR A 241 1.77 -2.21 -32.96
CA THR A 241 1.76 -2.34 -31.50
C THR A 241 2.95 -3.21 -31.08
N VAL A 242 3.77 -2.69 -30.19
CA VAL A 242 4.91 -3.39 -29.60
C VAL A 242 4.60 -3.70 -28.15
N ARG A 243 4.77 -4.96 -27.77
CA ARG A 243 4.60 -5.47 -26.40
C ARG A 243 5.94 -5.52 -25.67
N TYR A 244 5.92 -5.11 -24.42
CA TYR A 244 7.11 -5.07 -23.57
C TYR A 244 6.86 -5.77 -22.25
N ALA A 245 7.89 -6.42 -21.71
CA ALA A 245 8.01 -6.80 -20.31
C ALA A 245 8.96 -5.82 -19.61
N ILE A 246 8.50 -5.16 -18.57
CA ILE A 246 9.27 -4.29 -17.68
C ILE A 246 9.59 -5.13 -16.45
N CYS A 247 10.86 -5.51 -16.28
CA CYS A 247 11.29 -6.57 -15.40
C CYS A 247 12.16 -6.06 -14.26
N PHE A 248 12.05 -6.74 -13.13
CA PHE A 248 12.83 -6.50 -11.93
C PHE A 248 13.48 -7.80 -11.47
N TYR A 249 14.70 -7.73 -10.91
CA TYR A 249 15.38 -8.90 -10.39
C TYR A 249 16.49 -8.52 -9.42
N GLN A 250 16.54 -9.18 -8.27
CA GLN A 250 17.63 -9.03 -7.32
C GLN A 250 17.94 -10.37 -6.70
N ALA A 251 19.12 -10.89 -7.00
CA ALA A 251 19.61 -12.17 -6.49
C ALA A 251 20.36 -11.99 -5.17
N GLY A 252 20.50 -13.11 -4.44
CA GLY A 252 21.26 -13.19 -3.21
C GLY A 252 20.46 -12.85 -1.98
N ILE A 253 21.13 -12.73 -0.85
CA ILE A 253 20.55 -12.34 0.43
C ILE A 253 20.28 -10.83 0.40
N VAL A 254 19.05 -10.46 0.64
CA VAL A 254 18.60 -9.06 0.59
C VAL A 254 18.26 -8.49 1.97
N THR A 255 18.06 -9.36 2.98
CA THR A 255 17.74 -8.93 4.36
C THR A 255 18.83 -9.37 5.34
N SER A 256 18.90 -8.68 6.48
CA SER A 256 19.76 -8.99 7.62
C SER A 256 18.95 -9.18 8.90
N GLY A 257 19.58 -9.70 9.96
CA GLY A 257 18.88 -10.06 11.21
C GLY A 257 18.06 -11.36 11.09
N LEU A 258 17.38 -11.55 9.97
CA LEU A 258 16.76 -12.76 9.49
C LEU A 258 17.12 -12.87 8.00
N PRO A 259 18.22 -13.57 7.61
CA PRO A 259 18.70 -13.59 6.24
C PRO A 259 17.69 -14.25 5.29
N GLY A 260 17.25 -13.52 4.29
CA GLY A 260 16.32 -13.98 3.26
C GLY A 260 16.72 -13.50 1.88
N SER A 261 16.25 -14.20 0.85
CA SER A 261 16.30 -13.78 -0.55
C SER A 261 14.89 -13.64 -1.09
N TYR A 262 14.71 -12.85 -2.16
CA TYR A 262 13.40 -12.79 -2.79
C TYR A 262 12.92 -14.17 -3.24
N TYR A 263 11.68 -14.51 -2.92
CA TYR A 263 11.11 -15.82 -3.22
C TYR A 263 11.10 -16.12 -4.74
N TYR A 264 10.89 -15.11 -5.58
CA TYR A 264 10.93 -15.27 -7.03
C TYR A 264 12.29 -15.76 -7.56
N THR A 265 13.40 -15.60 -6.81
CA THR A 265 14.72 -16.11 -7.22
C THR A 265 14.81 -17.64 -7.18
N ARG A 266 13.87 -18.33 -6.51
CA ARG A 266 13.71 -19.79 -6.61
C ARG A 266 13.08 -20.20 -7.94
N LEU A 267 12.28 -19.32 -8.52
CA LEU A 267 11.43 -19.55 -9.71
C LEU A 267 12.12 -19.10 -11.00
N PHE A 268 12.95 -18.07 -10.88
CA PHE A 268 13.68 -17.44 -11.98
C PHE A 268 15.16 -17.33 -11.66
N GLN A 269 16.02 -17.65 -12.63
CA GLN A 269 17.47 -17.65 -12.44
C GLN A 269 18.14 -16.32 -12.78
N SER A 270 17.47 -15.48 -13.57
CA SER A 270 17.99 -14.19 -14.01
C SER A 270 16.84 -13.30 -14.52
N ILE A 271 17.14 -12.02 -14.73
CA ILE A 271 16.19 -11.05 -15.32
C ILE A 271 15.78 -11.46 -16.75
N GLU A 272 16.66 -12.11 -17.50
CA GLU A 272 16.36 -12.63 -18.85
C GLU A 272 15.30 -13.74 -18.79
N SER A 273 15.36 -14.61 -17.78
CA SER A 273 14.35 -15.65 -17.58
C SER A 273 13.01 -15.07 -17.15
N VAL A 274 13.02 -13.99 -16.36
CA VAL A 274 11.81 -13.23 -16.02
C VAL A 274 11.20 -12.63 -17.29
N ALA A 275 12.00 -11.93 -18.10
CA ALA A 275 11.53 -11.24 -19.30
C ALA A 275 10.87 -12.19 -20.30
N ARG A 276 11.50 -13.34 -20.57
CA ARG A 276 10.96 -14.35 -21.45
C ARG A 276 9.61 -14.88 -20.93
N TYR A 277 9.56 -15.29 -19.68
CA TYR A 277 8.34 -15.81 -19.08
C TYR A 277 7.22 -14.76 -19.05
N ALA A 278 7.54 -13.50 -18.77
CA ALA A 278 6.56 -12.42 -18.78
C ALA A 278 5.96 -12.20 -20.17
N LEU A 279 6.78 -12.16 -21.23
CA LEU A 279 6.30 -11.99 -22.60
C LEU A 279 5.43 -13.17 -23.05
N GLU A 280 5.80 -14.41 -22.73
CA GLU A 280 5.00 -15.61 -23.00
C GLU A 280 3.62 -15.57 -22.33
N ARG A 281 3.45 -14.82 -21.24
CA ARG A 281 2.20 -14.72 -20.48
C ARG A 281 1.36 -13.48 -20.78
N PHE A 282 1.77 -12.64 -21.70
CA PHE A 282 1.11 -11.36 -21.96
C PHE A 282 -0.42 -11.50 -22.13
N ASP A 283 -0.84 -12.39 -23.02
CA ASP A 283 -2.27 -12.58 -23.30
C ASP A 283 -3.06 -13.11 -22.07
N ALA A 284 -2.42 -13.94 -21.25
CA ALA A 284 -3.05 -14.47 -20.04
C ALA A 284 -3.27 -13.37 -18.96
N VAL A 285 -2.33 -12.44 -18.84
CA VAL A 285 -2.46 -11.30 -17.92
C VAL A 285 -3.51 -10.31 -18.43
N ASP A 286 -3.51 -10.03 -19.72
CA ASP A 286 -4.48 -9.12 -20.32
C ASP A 286 -5.92 -9.65 -20.18
N ALA A 287 -6.12 -10.96 -20.36
CA ALA A 287 -7.42 -11.60 -20.25
C ALA A 287 -8.11 -11.45 -18.87
N VAL A 288 -7.35 -11.25 -17.80
CA VAL A 288 -7.87 -11.10 -16.43
C VAL A 288 -7.81 -9.67 -15.90
N SER A 289 -7.31 -8.73 -16.68
CA SER A 289 -7.09 -7.35 -16.27
C SER A 289 -8.36 -6.56 -15.91
N GLY A 290 -9.53 -7.04 -16.32
CA GLY A 290 -10.84 -6.42 -16.05
C GLY A 290 -11.50 -6.83 -14.73
N GLN A 291 -11.05 -7.90 -14.07
CA GLN A 291 -11.82 -8.54 -13.00
C GLN A 291 -12.17 -7.61 -11.81
N LEU A 292 -11.22 -6.85 -11.29
CA LEU A 292 -11.50 -5.94 -10.19
C LEU A 292 -12.39 -4.76 -10.62
N GLU A 293 -12.25 -4.30 -11.87
CA GLU A 293 -13.13 -3.27 -12.44
C GLU A 293 -14.57 -3.76 -12.53
N GLU A 294 -14.78 -4.96 -13.04
CA GLU A 294 -16.09 -5.58 -13.15
C GLU A 294 -16.76 -5.70 -11.78
N GLU A 295 -16.01 -6.11 -10.75
CA GLU A 295 -16.51 -6.21 -9.38
C GLU A 295 -16.93 -4.83 -8.83
N MET A 296 -16.13 -3.78 -9.06
CA MET A 296 -16.46 -2.42 -8.66
C MET A 296 -17.70 -1.88 -9.41
N GLU A 297 -17.88 -2.24 -10.69
CA GLU A 297 -19.08 -1.89 -11.45
C GLU A 297 -20.33 -2.62 -10.95
N GLU A 298 -20.23 -3.92 -10.66
CA GLU A 298 -21.33 -4.71 -10.13
C GLU A 298 -21.88 -4.18 -8.81
N VAL A 299 -20.99 -3.75 -7.93
CA VAL A 299 -21.34 -3.07 -6.66
C VAL A 299 -21.86 -1.66 -6.96
N GLY A 300 -21.50 -1.05 -8.08
CA GLY A 300 -21.91 0.28 -8.56
C GLY A 300 -21.26 1.39 -7.76
N LEU A 301 -19.98 1.30 -7.46
CA LEU A 301 -19.19 2.36 -6.83
C LEU A 301 -19.11 3.60 -7.73
N SER A 302 -19.01 4.77 -7.12
CA SER A 302 -18.75 6.01 -7.85
C SER A 302 -17.34 6.01 -8.45
N GLU A 303 -17.08 6.86 -9.48
CA GLU A 303 -15.74 6.97 -10.05
C GLU A 303 -14.70 7.43 -9.03
N ASP A 304 -15.07 8.29 -8.08
CA ASP A 304 -14.18 8.69 -6.99
C ASP A 304 -13.83 7.51 -6.08
N GLN A 305 -14.80 6.68 -5.70
CA GLN A 305 -14.55 5.45 -4.91
C GLN A 305 -13.69 4.44 -5.68
N LYS A 306 -13.97 4.23 -6.96
CA LYS A 306 -13.14 3.36 -7.81
C LYS A 306 -11.70 3.88 -7.89
N PHE A 307 -11.52 5.20 -8.07
CA PHE A 307 -10.18 5.81 -8.06
C PHE A 307 -9.44 5.54 -6.76
N LEU A 308 -10.09 5.72 -5.60
CA LEU A 308 -9.47 5.49 -4.30
C LEU A 308 -9.05 4.03 -4.10
N ILE A 309 -9.87 3.06 -4.54
CA ILE A 309 -9.52 1.64 -4.52
C ILE A 309 -8.37 1.35 -5.48
N ARG A 310 -8.47 1.76 -6.74
CA ARG A 310 -7.43 1.55 -7.77
C ARG A 310 -6.08 2.04 -7.27
N HIS A 311 -6.06 3.27 -6.78
CA HIS A 311 -4.83 3.94 -6.39
C HIS A 311 -4.19 3.34 -5.14
N SER A 312 -4.98 2.94 -4.15
CA SER A 312 -4.48 2.27 -2.95
C SER A 312 -3.99 0.83 -3.22
N VAL A 313 -4.65 0.09 -4.12
CA VAL A 313 -4.19 -1.25 -4.53
C VAL A 313 -2.82 -1.19 -5.19
N HIS A 314 -2.58 -0.23 -6.07
CA HIS A 314 -1.27 -0.02 -6.68
C HIS A 314 -0.18 0.25 -5.64
N SER A 315 -0.47 1.09 -4.62
CA SER A 315 0.48 1.39 -3.55
C SER A 315 0.77 0.17 -2.66
N TYR A 316 -0.26 -0.62 -2.34
CA TYR A 316 -0.09 -1.87 -1.59
C TYR A 316 0.84 -2.85 -2.34
N TYR A 317 0.61 -3.07 -3.64
CA TYR A 317 1.46 -3.94 -4.46
C TYR A 317 2.92 -3.48 -4.47
N GLY A 318 3.16 -2.17 -4.57
CA GLY A 318 4.50 -1.59 -4.52
C GLY A 318 5.23 -1.75 -3.19
N SER A 319 4.50 -2.04 -2.13
CA SER A 319 5.02 -2.21 -0.77
C SER A 319 5.22 -3.68 -0.37
N THR A 320 4.72 -4.63 -1.18
CA THR A 320 4.76 -6.07 -0.84
C THR A 320 6.09 -6.72 -1.17
N GLU A 321 6.51 -7.62 -0.30
CA GLU A 321 7.74 -8.41 -0.45
C GLU A 321 7.48 -9.84 0.02
N LEU A 322 7.89 -10.82 -0.78
CA LEU A 322 7.90 -12.21 -0.37
C LEU A 322 9.33 -12.74 -0.37
N LEU A 323 9.79 -13.17 0.78
CA LEU A 323 11.12 -13.75 0.98
C LEU A 323 11.08 -15.27 1.07
N ASP A 324 12.18 -15.88 0.68
CA ASP A 324 12.60 -17.22 1.08
C ASP A 324 13.60 -17.11 2.23
N VAL A 325 13.21 -17.54 3.40
CA VAL A 325 14.06 -17.61 4.58
C VAL A 325 14.23 -19.08 4.95
N GLU A 326 15.40 -19.65 4.66
CA GLU A 326 15.70 -21.06 4.93
C GLU A 326 14.64 -22.06 4.36
N GLY A 327 14.09 -21.74 3.19
CA GLY A 327 13.07 -22.57 2.53
C GLY A 327 11.62 -22.27 2.94
N LYS A 328 11.40 -21.30 3.83
CA LYS A 328 10.07 -20.87 4.28
C LYS A 328 9.71 -19.54 3.64
N PRO A 329 8.46 -19.38 3.13
CA PRO A 329 7.96 -18.08 2.67
C PRO A 329 7.76 -17.16 3.87
N VAL A 330 8.25 -15.94 3.76
CA VAL A 330 8.01 -14.84 4.72
C VAL A 330 7.41 -13.67 3.97
N TRP A 331 6.15 -13.35 4.31
CA TRP A 331 5.42 -12.23 3.72
C TRP A 331 5.69 -10.95 4.46
N ILE A 332 5.98 -9.89 3.70
CA ILE A 332 6.26 -8.56 4.21
C ILE A 332 5.41 -7.55 3.46
N VAL A 333 4.86 -6.59 4.20
CA VAL A 333 4.35 -5.34 3.68
C VAL A 333 5.17 -4.21 4.28
N ASN A 334 5.90 -3.50 3.44
CA ASN A 334 6.75 -2.40 3.84
C ASN A 334 5.94 -1.13 4.03
N GLU A 335 6.23 -0.38 5.09
CA GLU A 335 5.53 0.85 5.43
C GLU A 335 6.02 2.04 4.58
N GLY A 336 5.70 2.03 3.30
CA GLY A 336 5.92 3.13 2.37
C GLY A 336 7.31 3.76 2.44
N GLU A 337 7.37 5.08 2.55
CA GLU A 337 8.62 5.84 2.62
C GLU A 337 9.49 5.49 3.85
N TYR A 338 8.87 4.98 4.92
CA TYR A 338 9.58 4.57 6.13
C TYR A 338 10.21 3.19 5.99
N ARG A 339 9.69 2.34 5.12
CA ARG A 339 10.15 0.96 4.85
C ARG A 339 10.23 0.11 6.13
N MET A 340 9.31 0.32 7.07
CA MET A 340 9.18 -0.56 8.23
C MET A 340 8.54 -1.87 7.83
N ILE A 341 9.02 -2.95 8.43
CA ILE A 341 8.63 -4.33 8.09
C ILE A 341 7.41 -4.70 8.93
N ASN A 342 6.28 -4.98 8.27
CA ASN A 342 5.05 -5.51 8.89
C ASN A 342 4.63 -4.74 10.15
N THR A 343 4.49 -3.43 10.04
CA THR A 343 3.94 -2.60 11.14
C THR A 343 2.54 -3.11 11.50
N LEU A 344 2.33 -3.51 12.76
CA LEU A 344 1.12 -4.27 13.14
C LEU A 344 -0.17 -3.43 13.12
N ASP A 345 -0.08 -2.12 13.33
CA ASP A 345 -1.21 -1.20 13.19
C ASP A 345 -1.57 -0.89 11.72
N LEU A 346 -0.67 -1.20 10.78
CA LEU A 346 -0.99 -1.25 9.35
C LEU A 346 -1.56 -2.61 8.95
N THR A 347 -1.00 -3.69 9.49
CA THR A 347 -1.45 -5.06 9.22
C THR A 347 -2.93 -5.23 9.54
N VAL A 348 -3.41 -4.64 10.63
CA VAL A 348 -4.83 -4.71 11.03
C VAL A 348 -5.76 -3.96 10.07
N ASP A 349 -5.26 -2.94 9.37
CA ASP A 349 -6.02 -2.20 8.36
C ASP A 349 -5.98 -2.90 6.99
N GLN A 350 -4.85 -3.52 6.64
CA GLN A 350 -4.68 -4.31 5.40
C GLN A 350 -5.42 -5.64 5.45
N LEU A 351 -5.78 -6.09 6.64
CA LEU A 351 -6.45 -7.36 6.93
C LEU A 351 -7.56 -7.69 5.93
N PHE A 352 -8.43 -6.73 5.63
CA PHE A 352 -9.62 -6.98 4.80
C PHE A 352 -9.26 -7.27 3.34
N PHE A 353 -8.25 -6.57 2.81
CA PHE A 353 -7.72 -6.84 1.47
C PHE A 353 -7.00 -8.19 1.42
N GLU A 354 -6.15 -8.47 2.39
CA GLU A 354 -5.42 -9.74 2.46
C GLU A 354 -6.35 -10.92 2.67
N MET A 355 -7.38 -10.80 3.51
CA MET A 355 -8.41 -11.83 3.68
C MET A 355 -9.22 -12.10 2.41
N LYS A 356 -9.43 -11.09 1.56
CA LYS A 356 -10.08 -11.24 0.26
C LYS A 356 -9.16 -11.90 -0.77
N MET A 357 -7.91 -11.47 -0.85
CA MET A 357 -6.98 -11.86 -1.90
C MET A 357 -6.04 -13.00 -1.50
N ASN A 358 -5.44 -12.92 -0.32
CA ASN A 358 -4.31 -13.77 0.08
C ASN A 358 -4.41 -14.19 1.56
N PRO A 359 -5.44 -14.90 2.04
CA PRO A 359 -5.62 -15.17 3.48
C PRO A 359 -4.41 -15.82 4.16
N TRP A 360 -3.59 -16.58 3.42
CA TRP A 360 -2.39 -17.21 3.94
C TRP A 360 -1.32 -16.19 4.40
N THR A 361 -1.29 -14.98 3.81
CA THR A 361 -0.34 -13.92 4.21
C THR A 361 -0.64 -13.40 5.60
N VAL A 362 -1.91 -13.25 5.95
CA VAL A 362 -2.34 -12.91 7.32
C VAL A 362 -1.81 -13.92 8.33
N ARG A 363 -2.03 -15.22 8.07
CA ARG A 363 -1.48 -16.31 8.90
C ARG A 363 0.03 -16.21 9.02
N ASN A 364 0.74 -16.02 7.91
CA ASN A 364 2.19 -15.96 7.86
C ASN A 364 2.76 -14.83 8.74
N VAL A 365 2.16 -13.64 8.67
CA VAL A 365 2.55 -12.49 9.50
C VAL A 365 2.23 -12.73 10.97
N LEU A 366 1.04 -13.25 11.30
CA LEU A 366 0.64 -13.57 12.68
C LEU A 366 1.54 -14.61 13.33
N ASP A 367 1.92 -15.65 12.57
CA ASP A 367 2.84 -16.68 13.03
C ASP A 367 4.22 -16.10 13.36
N LEU A 368 4.75 -15.24 12.50
CA LEU A 368 6.05 -14.61 12.73
C LEU A 368 6.03 -13.65 13.93
N PHE A 369 4.94 -12.89 14.13
CA PHE A 369 4.75 -12.10 15.34
C PHE A 369 4.71 -12.98 16.59
N ALA A 370 3.97 -14.07 16.56
CA ALA A 370 3.85 -14.98 17.69
C ALA A 370 5.19 -15.66 18.05
N GLU A 371 5.95 -16.10 17.02
CA GLU A 371 7.18 -16.86 17.20
C GLU A 371 8.40 -16.01 17.58
N ARG A 372 8.50 -14.79 17.00
CA ARG A 372 9.71 -13.97 17.09
C ARG A 372 9.52 -12.62 17.76
N TYR A 373 8.35 -12.00 17.63
CA TYR A 373 8.11 -10.61 18.00
C TYR A 373 7.05 -10.44 19.09
N SER A 374 6.64 -11.54 19.73
CA SER A 374 5.91 -11.50 20.99
C SER A 374 6.88 -11.36 22.17
N TYR A 375 6.45 -10.71 23.23
CA TYR A 375 7.20 -10.58 24.47
C TYR A 375 6.29 -10.63 25.69
N LYS A 376 6.86 -10.76 26.86
CA LYS A 376 6.17 -10.62 28.14
C LYS A 376 6.68 -9.41 28.90
N ASP A 377 5.78 -8.72 29.56
CA ASP A 377 6.08 -7.54 30.35
C ASP A 377 5.35 -7.55 31.71
N GLU A 378 5.67 -6.56 32.51
CA GLU A 378 4.91 -6.14 33.69
C GLU A 378 4.12 -4.87 33.34
N VAL A 379 3.08 -4.58 34.08
CA VAL A 379 2.27 -3.37 33.94
C VAL A 379 2.20 -2.62 35.25
N GLN A 380 1.92 -1.32 35.15
CA GLN A 380 1.82 -0.41 36.30
C GLN A 380 0.71 0.61 36.12
N GLU A 381 0.15 1.10 37.20
CA GLU A 381 -0.74 2.26 37.16
C GLU A 381 0.05 3.53 36.85
N TYR A 382 -0.55 4.46 36.12
CA TYR A 382 0.08 5.73 35.82
C TYR A 382 0.49 6.48 37.08
N GLY A 383 1.76 6.83 37.17
CA GLY A 383 2.32 7.53 38.35
C GLY A 383 2.56 6.65 39.60
N ASN A 384 2.29 5.34 39.53
CA ASN A 384 2.58 4.38 40.59
C ASN A 384 3.69 3.41 40.15
N PRO A 385 4.81 3.29 40.87
CA PRO A 385 5.91 2.41 40.50
C PRO A 385 5.66 0.93 40.81
N GLU A 386 4.54 0.58 41.43
CA GLU A 386 4.19 -0.80 41.72
C GLU A 386 3.85 -1.55 40.44
N LYS A 387 4.52 -2.70 40.23
CA LYS A 387 4.40 -3.50 39.06
C LYS A 387 3.58 -4.77 39.30
N TYR A 388 2.78 -5.12 38.30
CA TYR A 388 1.95 -6.30 38.27
C TYR A 388 2.24 -7.11 37.01
N GLU A 389 1.79 -8.35 36.94
CA GLU A 389 1.90 -9.16 35.73
C GLU A 389 1.13 -8.51 34.58
N GLY A 390 1.82 -8.18 33.48
CA GLY A 390 1.23 -7.69 32.23
C GLY A 390 0.79 -8.82 31.32
N GLY A 391 1.71 -9.75 31.10
CA GLY A 391 1.52 -10.90 30.21
C GLY A 391 2.11 -10.66 28.82
N ILE A 392 1.53 -11.27 27.80
CA ILE A 392 2.03 -11.19 26.43
C ILE A 392 1.59 -9.92 25.72
N SER A 393 2.46 -9.35 24.89
CA SER A 393 2.12 -8.39 23.84
C SER A 393 3.07 -8.54 22.66
N PHE A 394 2.96 -7.66 21.66
CA PHE A 394 3.69 -7.74 20.39
C PHE A 394 4.41 -6.42 20.11
N THR A 395 5.53 -6.51 19.37
CA THR A 395 6.26 -5.32 18.92
C THR A 395 5.45 -4.52 17.92
N HIS A 396 5.79 -3.25 17.74
CA HIS A 396 5.18 -2.37 16.75
C HIS A 396 5.42 -2.89 15.32
N ASP A 397 6.65 -3.30 15.02
CA ASP A 397 7.13 -3.77 13.73
C ASP A 397 8.12 -4.92 13.89
N MET A 398 8.60 -5.45 12.77
CA MET A 398 9.62 -6.51 12.72
C MET A 398 11.01 -6.00 12.32
N GLY A 399 11.16 -4.70 12.04
CA GLY A 399 12.40 -4.11 11.56
C GLY A 399 12.18 -2.94 10.59
N VAL A 400 13.24 -2.52 9.91
CA VAL A 400 13.22 -1.39 8.97
C VAL A 400 14.22 -1.57 7.84
N ALA A 401 13.87 -1.16 6.62
CA ALA A 401 14.78 -1.11 5.46
C ALA A 401 15.58 -2.41 5.27
N ASN A 402 14.89 -3.54 5.17
CA ASN A 402 15.46 -4.89 5.02
C ASN A 402 16.35 -5.37 6.18
N VAL A 403 16.24 -4.72 7.36
CA VAL A 403 16.91 -5.15 8.58
C VAL A 403 15.86 -5.63 9.57
N PHE A 404 15.74 -6.95 9.74
CA PHE A 404 14.90 -7.52 10.79
C PHE A 404 15.49 -7.23 12.17
N SER A 405 14.64 -6.76 13.07
CA SER A 405 14.98 -6.53 14.46
C SER A 405 15.33 -7.82 15.20
N ARG A 406 16.06 -7.70 16.29
CA ARG A 406 16.27 -8.82 17.20
C ARG A 406 14.93 -9.32 17.77
N PRO A 407 14.82 -10.61 18.12
CA PRO A 407 13.61 -11.16 18.71
C PRO A 407 13.09 -10.31 19.88
N GLN A 408 11.77 -10.10 19.94
CA GLN A 408 11.06 -9.36 20.99
C GLN A 408 11.25 -7.83 20.98
N TYR A 409 11.87 -7.25 19.93
CA TYR A 409 12.10 -5.81 19.81
C TYR A 409 11.66 -5.27 18.46
N SER A 410 11.13 -4.05 18.46
CA SER A 410 10.86 -3.28 17.25
C SER A 410 12.12 -2.59 16.71
N ALA A 411 12.01 -1.95 15.55
CA ALA A 411 13.10 -1.13 14.99
C ALA A 411 13.47 0.04 15.88
N TYR A 412 12.50 0.66 16.52
CA TYR A 412 12.73 1.82 17.42
C TYR A 412 13.51 1.44 18.68
N GLU A 413 13.22 0.29 19.27
CA GLU A 413 13.90 -0.20 20.47
C GLU A 413 15.36 -0.57 20.23
N ILE A 414 15.73 -0.87 18.97
CA ILE A 414 17.15 -1.08 18.61
C ILE A 414 17.96 0.19 18.73
N SER A 415 17.40 1.31 18.33
CA SER A 415 18.07 2.62 18.33
C SER A 415 18.01 3.34 19.67
N GLU A 416 17.40 2.75 20.70
CA GLU A 416 17.18 3.34 22.00
C GLU A 416 16.48 4.71 21.92
N ILE A 417 15.60 4.86 20.92
CA ILE A 417 14.75 6.05 20.77
C ILE A 417 13.64 5.95 21.80
N GLU A 418 13.65 6.87 22.76
CA GLU A 418 12.57 7.05 23.73
C GLU A 418 11.43 7.86 23.09
N ASP A 419 10.22 7.73 23.62
CA ASP A 419 9.04 8.49 23.20
C ASP A 419 8.64 8.27 21.71
N CYS A 420 8.71 7.03 21.23
CA CYS A 420 8.32 6.66 19.89
C CYS A 420 7.36 5.47 19.89
N PHE A 421 6.91 5.04 18.71
CA PHE A 421 5.93 3.98 18.47
C PHE A 421 6.29 2.60 19.08
N SER A 422 7.46 2.42 19.66
CA SER A 422 7.86 1.19 20.34
C SER A 422 6.95 0.77 21.49
N TYR A 423 6.24 1.70 22.11
CA TYR A 423 5.44 1.45 23.30
C TYR A 423 3.94 1.54 23.07
N MET A 424 3.46 0.83 22.07
CA MET A 424 2.03 0.68 21.74
C MET A 424 1.49 -0.69 22.19
N THR A 425 1.86 -1.13 23.40
CA THR A 425 1.63 -2.54 23.81
C THR A 425 0.16 -2.91 23.89
N GLN A 426 -0.71 -2.00 24.34
CA GLN A 426 -2.16 -2.20 24.39
C GLN A 426 -2.76 -2.32 22.97
N GLU A 427 -2.35 -1.42 22.07
CA GLU A 427 -2.87 -1.42 20.71
C GLU A 427 -2.41 -2.66 19.93
N GLN A 428 -1.11 -3.00 19.99
CA GLN A 428 -0.59 -4.14 19.24
C GLN A 428 -1.12 -5.49 19.76
N LEU A 429 -1.42 -5.58 21.06
CA LEU A 429 -2.11 -6.74 21.63
C LEU A 429 -3.50 -6.93 21.01
N THR A 430 -4.30 -5.86 20.92
CA THR A 430 -5.62 -5.92 20.29
C THR A 430 -5.52 -6.14 18.79
N ASN A 431 -4.55 -5.54 18.09
CA ASN A 431 -4.36 -5.70 16.65
C ASN A 431 -4.07 -7.16 16.28
N TRP A 432 -3.14 -7.80 16.99
CA TRP A 432 -2.85 -9.22 16.75
C TRP A 432 -4.09 -10.10 16.94
N LEU A 433 -4.83 -9.87 18.04
CA LEU A 433 -6.06 -10.63 18.34
C LEU A 433 -7.14 -10.41 17.28
N LEU A 434 -7.38 -9.18 16.86
CA LEU A 434 -8.38 -8.86 15.83
C LEU A 434 -8.06 -9.56 14.51
N CYS A 435 -6.80 -9.50 14.06
CA CYS A 435 -6.35 -10.22 12.87
C CYS A 435 -6.52 -11.73 13.02
N ALA A 436 -6.11 -12.31 14.16
CA ALA A 436 -6.19 -13.73 14.42
C ALA A 436 -7.64 -14.24 14.43
N LEU A 437 -8.55 -13.49 15.06
CA LEU A 437 -9.96 -13.86 15.20
C LEU A 437 -10.70 -13.74 13.86
N VAL A 438 -10.46 -12.68 13.10
CA VAL A 438 -11.02 -12.53 11.74
C VAL A 438 -10.49 -13.62 10.80
N TYR A 439 -9.18 -13.90 10.86
CA TYR A 439 -8.58 -14.97 10.06
C TYR A 439 -9.22 -16.32 10.38
N ALA A 440 -9.27 -16.70 11.65
CA ALA A 440 -9.83 -17.98 12.08
C ALA A 440 -11.31 -18.14 11.66
N GLU A 441 -12.08 -17.06 11.79
CA GLU A 441 -13.50 -17.06 11.44
C GLU A 441 -13.74 -17.15 9.92
N LYS A 442 -13.05 -16.35 9.15
CA LYS A 442 -13.23 -16.30 7.69
C LYS A 442 -12.68 -17.55 6.98
N THR A 443 -11.55 -18.10 7.43
CA THR A 443 -10.91 -19.25 6.79
C THR A 443 -11.38 -20.60 7.32
N GLN A 444 -11.92 -20.65 8.53
CA GLN A 444 -12.24 -21.89 9.26
C GLN A 444 -11.03 -22.84 9.37
N ASP A 445 -9.81 -22.29 9.44
CA ASP A 445 -8.57 -23.05 9.63
C ASP A 445 -8.48 -23.59 11.05
N ARG A 446 -9.16 -24.72 11.30
CA ARG A 446 -9.24 -25.37 12.61
C ARG A 446 -7.89 -25.82 13.14
N SER A 447 -6.97 -26.19 12.26
CA SER A 447 -5.63 -26.66 12.66
C SER A 447 -4.81 -25.50 13.21
N TRP A 448 -4.80 -24.37 12.51
CA TRP A 448 -4.13 -23.16 12.97
C TRP A 448 -4.74 -22.62 14.27
N LEU A 449 -6.08 -22.57 14.34
CA LEU A 449 -6.77 -22.13 15.55
C LEU A 449 -6.41 -22.99 16.77
N ALA A 450 -6.36 -24.32 16.61
CA ALA A 450 -5.98 -25.23 17.68
C ALA A 450 -4.53 -25.02 18.14
N ASP A 451 -3.60 -24.76 17.21
CA ASP A 451 -2.21 -24.42 17.49
C ASP A 451 -2.10 -23.07 18.25
N LYS A 452 -2.87 -22.07 17.86
CA LYS A 452 -2.81 -20.73 18.42
C LYS A 452 -3.71 -20.49 19.64
N MET A 453 -4.54 -21.46 20.03
CA MET A 453 -5.47 -21.30 21.16
C MET A 453 -4.75 -20.93 22.46
N GLY A 454 -3.56 -21.48 22.69
CA GLY A 454 -2.75 -21.15 23.87
C GLY A 454 -2.32 -19.69 23.93
N ILE A 455 -1.87 -19.14 22.80
CA ILE A 455 -1.48 -17.72 22.72
C ILE A 455 -2.70 -16.81 22.76
N ILE A 456 -3.82 -17.17 22.12
CA ILE A 456 -5.09 -16.41 22.18
C ILE A 456 -5.57 -16.28 23.63
N LYS A 457 -5.57 -17.37 24.40
CA LYS A 457 -5.91 -17.34 25.84
C LYS A 457 -4.95 -16.48 26.65
N SER A 458 -3.65 -16.54 26.34
CA SER A 458 -2.64 -15.72 26.99
C SER A 458 -2.84 -14.22 26.68
N CYS A 459 -3.19 -13.88 25.44
CA CYS A 459 -3.54 -12.51 25.05
C CYS A 459 -4.78 -12.01 25.78
N PHE A 460 -5.82 -12.84 25.91
CA PHE A 460 -7.02 -12.48 26.70
C PHE A 460 -6.64 -12.20 28.16
N SER A 461 -5.85 -13.06 28.80
CA SER A 461 -5.35 -12.83 30.16
C SER A 461 -4.55 -11.53 30.25
N SER A 462 -3.74 -11.23 29.26
CA SER A 462 -2.97 -9.96 29.19
C SER A 462 -3.88 -8.73 29.11
N MET A 463 -4.97 -8.79 28.35
CA MET A 463 -5.95 -7.70 28.30
C MET A 463 -6.62 -7.49 29.66
N LEU A 464 -6.98 -8.58 30.37
CA LEU A 464 -7.54 -8.52 31.71
C LEU A 464 -6.56 -7.91 32.73
N ASN A 465 -5.28 -8.24 32.63
CA ASN A 465 -4.22 -7.70 33.47
C ASN A 465 -3.97 -6.22 33.23
N ARG A 466 -4.09 -5.78 31.96
CA ARG A 466 -3.94 -4.36 31.56
C ARG A 466 -5.18 -3.52 31.85
N ASP A 467 -6.35 -4.13 31.99
CA ASP A 467 -7.53 -3.46 32.53
C ASP A 467 -7.27 -3.07 34.00
N HIS A 468 -7.19 -4.07 34.86
CA HIS A 468 -6.81 -3.86 36.26
C HIS A 468 -6.33 -5.17 36.91
N HIS A 469 -5.25 -5.11 37.72
CA HIS A 469 -4.74 -6.27 38.49
C HIS A 469 -5.79 -6.87 39.45
N ASN A 470 -6.66 -6.03 40.03
CA ASN A 470 -7.79 -6.47 40.84
C ASN A 470 -9.03 -6.66 39.93
N ALA A 471 -9.46 -7.93 39.79
CA ALA A 471 -10.60 -8.27 38.94
C ALA A 471 -11.90 -7.52 39.27
N GLY A 472 -12.08 -7.14 40.54
CA GLY A 472 -13.27 -6.38 41.00
C GLY A 472 -13.29 -4.91 40.56
N LEU A 473 -12.18 -4.39 40.06
CA LEU A 473 -12.05 -3.02 39.58
C LEU A 473 -11.97 -2.93 38.04
N ARG A 474 -11.99 -4.06 37.35
CA ARG A 474 -11.99 -4.10 35.88
C ARG A 474 -13.26 -3.47 35.32
N ASP A 475 -13.09 -2.58 34.33
CA ASP A 475 -14.20 -1.89 33.68
C ASP A 475 -14.25 -2.12 32.17
N GLY A 476 -13.41 -3.01 31.63
CA GLY A 476 -13.35 -3.40 30.22
C GLY A 476 -12.43 -2.57 29.37
N MET A 477 -11.77 -1.54 29.91
CA MET A 477 -10.75 -0.75 29.25
C MET A 477 -9.36 -1.11 29.78
N MET A 478 -8.31 -0.88 28.99
CA MET A 478 -6.94 -1.10 29.45
C MET A 478 -6.41 0.20 30.07
N ASP A 479 -6.18 0.19 31.39
CA ASP A 479 -5.73 1.33 32.19
C ASP A 479 -4.28 1.24 32.63
N LEU A 480 -3.68 0.04 32.64
CA LEU A 480 -2.32 -0.17 33.12
C LEU A 480 -1.33 -0.12 31.94
N GLU A 481 -0.24 0.56 32.14
CA GLU A 481 0.78 0.80 31.15
C GLU A 481 1.95 -0.18 31.27
N SER A 482 2.57 -0.52 30.15
CA SER A 482 3.72 -1.42 30.12
C SER A 482 4.93 -0.86 30.88
N SER A 483 5.61 -1.72 31.61
CA SER A 483 6.91 -1.38 32.22
C SER A 483 8.02 -1.05 31.19
N ARG A 484 7.81 -1.39 29.91
CA ARG A 484 8.70 -1.03 28.81
C ARG A 484 8.73 0.45 28.54
N THR A 485 7.71 1.20 28.93
CA THR A 485 7.68 2.68 28.78
C THR A 485 8.64 3.40 29.76
N ASN A 486 9.30 2.66 30.66
CA ASN A 486 10.18 3.22 31.70
C ASN A 486 9.51 4.33 32.55
N GLY A 487 8.19 4.22 32.75
CA GLY A 487 7.39 5.20 33.50
C GLY A 487 6.79 6.32 32.65
N GLY A 488 6.99 6.29 31.32
CA GLY A 488 6.25 7.10 30.36
C GLY A 488 4.86 6.53 30.10
N ALA A 489 4.08 7.19 29.25
CA ALA A 489 2.77 6.73 28.83
C ALA A 489 2.87 5.82 27.59
N GLU A 490 2.01 4.81 27.52
CA GLU A 490 1.77 4.12 26.26
C GLU A 490 1.02 5.02 25.29
N ILE A 491 1.38 4.92 24.01
CA ILE A 491 0.79 5.70 22.93
C ILE A 491 -0.09 4.85 22.02
N THR A 492 -0.87 5.50 21.19
CA THR A 492 -1.63 4.89 20.09
C THR A 492 -1.06 5.34 18.74
N THR A 493 -1.48 4.67 17.65
CA THR A 493 -1.16 5.08 16.27
C THR A 493 -1.53 6.55 15.96
N TYR A 494 -2.45 7.15 16.73
CA TYR A 494 -2.89 8.54 16.54
C TYR A 494 -1.99 9.59 17.20
N ASP A 495 -0.95 9.21 17.91
CA ASP A 495 0.02 10.13 18.52
C ASP A 495 0.59 11.13 17.50
N SER A 496 0.96 10.65 16.34
CA SER A 496 1.50 11.48 15.25
C SER A 496 0.48 12.41 14.57
N LEU A 497 -0.81 12.21 14.79
CA LEU A 497 -1.88 13.03 14.22
C LEU A 497 -2.38 14.10 15.18
N ASP A 498 -2.55 13.72 16.44
CA ASP A 498 -3.08 14.59 17.48
C ASP A 498 -2.51 14.18 18.83
N VAL A 499 -1.66 14.99 19.41
CA VAL A 499 -1.03 14.73 20.73
C VAL A 499 -2.07 14.47 21.82
N SER A 500 -3.27 15.07 21.72
CA SER A 500 -4.38 14.80 22.65
C SER A 500 -4.96 13.39 22.52
N LEU A 501 -4.60 12.64 21.46
CA LEU A 501 -4.99 11.25 21.21
C LEU A 501 -3.86 10.26 21.47
N GLY A 502 -2.66 10.74 21.77
CA GLY A 502 -1.48 9.90 21.93
C GLY A 502 -1.59 8.93 23.11
N GLN A 503 -2.24 9.34 24.17
CA GLN A 503 -2.45 8.47 25.34
C GLN A 503 -3.31 7.25 24.98
N SER A 504 -2.80 6.03 25.25
CA SER A 504 -3.52 4.78 25.06
C SER A 504 -4.55 4.54 26.16
N ARG A 505 -4.18 4.81 27.40
CA ARG A 505 -5.00 4.63 28.59
C ARG A 505 -6.31 5.41 28.48
N ARG A 506 -7.44 4.73 28.75
CA ARG A 506 -8.82 5.27 28.71
C ARG A 506 -9.22 5.92 27.39
N ASN A 507 -8.55 5.55 26.31
CA ASN A 507 -8.82 6.05 24.97
C ASN A 507 -9.98 5.27 24.34
N ILE A 508 -11.00 5.96 23.83
CA ILE A 508 -12.19 5.31 23.24
C ILE A 508 -11.91 4.59 21.92
N TYR A 509 -10.84 4.96 21.21
CA TYR A 509 -10.35 4.20 20.07
C TYR A 509 -9.87 2.81 20.50
N ILE A 510 -9.02 2.72 21.51
CA ILE A 510 -8.55 1.45 22.09
C ILE A 510 -9.72 0.68 22.72
N ALA A 511 -10.63 1.37 23.43
CA ALA A 511 -11.83 0.75 23.99
C ALA A 511 -12.69 0.08 22.91
N SER A 512 -12.85 0.68 21.74
CA SER A 512 -13.61 0.07 20.64
C SER A 512 -12.97 -1.24 20.15
N LYS A 513 -11.64 -1.30 20.08
CA LYS A 513 -10.89 -2.53 19.77
C LYS A 513 -11.00 -3.56 20.88
N CYS A 514 -10.88 -3.15 22.15
CA CYS A 514 -11.10 -4.06 23.31
C CYS A 514 -12.49 -4.69 23.26
N TRP A 515 -13.53 -3.88 23.06
CA TRP A 515 -14.89 -4.37 22.93
C TRP A 515 -15.02 -5.40 21.81
N ALA A 516 -14.47 -5.11 20.64
CA ALA A 516 -14.49 -6.01 19.49
C ALA A 516 -13.81 -7.35 19.79
N VAL A 517 -12.61 -7.31 20.40
CA VAL A 517 -11.88 -8.52 20.83
C VAL A 517 -12.72 -9.33 21.81
N TYR A 518 -13.27 -8.71 22.84
CA TYR A 518 -14.06 -9.43 23.86
C TYR A 518 -15.31 -10.07 23.27
N VAL A 519 -16.01 -9.38 22.38
CA VAL A 519 -17.19 -9.93 21.67
C VAL A 519 -16.79 -11.16 20.84
N MET A 520 -15.73 -11.06 20.08
CA MET A 520 -15.27 -12.15 19.21
C MET A 520 -14.71 -13.33 20.02
N LEU A 521 -14.02 -13.06 21.14
CA LEU A 521 -13.53 -14.10 22.05
C LEU A 521 -14.68 -14.81 22.76
N ALA A 522 -15.72 -14.09 23.19
CA ALA A 522 -16.88 -14.70 23.79
C ALA A 522 -17.53 -15.74 22.86
N ASP A 523 -17.71 -15.39 21.59
CA ASP A 523 -18.22 -16.30 20.57
C ASP A 523 -17.28 -17.49 20.31
N LEU A 524 -15.99 -17.22 20.13
CA LEU A 524 -14.98 -18.26 19.94
C LEU A 524 -14.97 -19.25 21.10
N PHE A 525 -14.94 -18.78 22.35
CA PHE A 525 -14.84 -19.62 23.52
C PHE A 525 -16.14 -20.46 23.76
N VAL A 526 -17.30 -19.95 23.35
CA VAL A 526 -18.53 -20.76 23.32
C VAL A 526 -18.38 -21.94 22.36
N ARG A 527 -17.88 -21.69 21.15
CA ARG A 527 -17.68 -22.73 20.12
C ARG A 527 -16.63 -23.76 20.52
N GLU A 528 -15.59 -23.32 21.21
CA GLU A 528 -14.50 -24.19 21.70
C GLU A 528 -14.83 -24.82 23.08
N ARG A 529 -16.01 -24.58 23.61
CA ARG A 529 -16.50 -25.12 24.90
C ARG A 529 -15.70 -24.67 26.14
N GLU A 530 -15.07 -23.52 26.04
CA GLU A 530 -14.34 -22.84 27.13
C GLU A 530 -15.34 -21.94 27.93
N THR A 531 -16.27 -22.53 28.60
CA THR A 531 -17.46 -21.85 29.17
C THR A 531 -17.10 -20.71 30.14
N GLU A 532 -16.10 -20.89 31.00
CA GLU A 532 -15.68 -19.85 31.95
C GLU A 532 -15.10 -18.64 31.25
N LEU A 533 -14.22 -18.87 30.27
CA LEU A 533 -13.59 -17.82 29.45
C LEU A 533 -14.64 -17.09 28.59
N ALA A 534 -15.63 -17.82 28.09
CA ALA A 534 -16.72 -17.23 27.30
C ALA A 534 -17.55 -16.25 28.14
N ILE A 535 -17.88 -16.64 29.39
CA ILE A 535 -18.62 -15.77 30.32
C ILE A 535 -17.78 -14.54 30.68
N GLU A 536 -16.52 -14.72 31.04
CA GLU A 536 -15.63 -13.62 31.41
C GLU A 536 -15.44 -12.64 30.23
N ALA A 537 -15.26 -13.13 29.01
CA ALA A 537 -15.13 -12.28 27.79
C ALA A 537 -16.44 -11.50 27.53
N ALA A 538 -17.60 -12.14 27.64
CA ALA A 538 -18.88 -11.47 27.46
C ALA A 538 -19.14 -10.39 28.55
N GLU A 539 -18.76 -10.66 29.82
CA GLU A 539 -18.82 -9.67 30.87
C GLU A 539 -17.90 -8.48 30.62
N GLN A 540 -16.68 -8.72 30.13
CA GLN A 540 -15.74 -7.64 29.80
C GLN A 540 -16.23 -6.80 28.61
N ALA A 541 -16.81 -7.40 27.59
CA ALA A 541 -17.46 -6.66 26.51
C ALA A 541 -18.57 -5.75 27.00
N ALA A 542 -19.41 -6.25 27.92
CA ALA A 542 -20.51 -5.48 28.54
C ALA A 542 -19.96 -4.34 29.41
N ARG A 543 -18.92 -4.58 30.20
CA ARG A 543 -18.24 -3.55 31.03
C ARG A 543 -17.65 -2.46 30.13
N CYS A 544 -16.88 -2.83 29.12
CA CYS A 544 -16.28 -1.88 28.17
C CYS A 544 -17.37 -0.98 27.52
N ALA A 545 -18.45 -1.57 27.01
CA ALA A 545 -19.57 -0.83 26.45
C ALA A 545 -20.20 0.12 27.46
N SER A 546 -20.41 -0.33 28.72
CA SER A 546 -20.96 0.48 29.81
C SER A 546 -20.04 1.64 30.18
N THR A 547 -18.72 1.41 30.25
CA THR A 547 -17.72 2.43 30.57
C THR A 547 -17.71 3.53 29.52
N VAL A 548 -17.69 3.16 28.23
CA VAL A 548 -17.75 4.13 27.13
C VAL A 548 -19.08 4.91 27.17
N MET A 549 -20.21 4.24 27.39
CA MET A 549 -21.52 4.92 27.52
C MET A 549 -21.56 5.89 28.69
N SER A 550 -20.87 5.61 29.79
CA SER A 550 -20.80 6.52 30.95
C SER A 550 -20.09 7.83 30.65
N GLY A 551 -19.27 7.87 29.61
CA GLY A 551 -18.60 9.06 29.11
C GLY A 551 -19.42 9.90 28.12
N VAL A 552 -20.68 9.52 27.83
CA VAL A 552 -21.56 10.32 26.95
C VAL A 552 -21.92 11.64 27.62
N GLU A 553 -21.59 12.74 26.97
CA GLU A 553 -21.91 14.08 27.45
C GLU A 553 -23.34 14.53 27.08
N ALA A 554 -23.76 15.66 27.61
CA ALA A 554 -25.13 16.17 27.44
C ALA A 554 -25.50 16.45 25.96
N ASP A 555 -24.51 16.75 25.13
CA ASP A 555 -24.69 16.93 23.68
C ASP A 555 -24.70 15.61 22.88
N GLY A 556 -24.50 14.46 23.57
CA GLY A 556 -24.46 13.14 22.97
C GLY A 556 -23.12 12.76 22.34
N THR A 557 -22.07 13.57 22.54
CA THR A 557 -20.69 13.22 22.14
C THR A 557 -19.96 12.47 23.25
N ILE A 558 -18.82 11.88 22.90
CA ILE A 558 -17.97 11.14 23.82
C ILE A 558 -16.55 11.72 23.71
N PRO A 559 -15.91 12.13 24.82
CA PRO A 559 -14.51 12.58 24.78
C PRO A 559 -13.58 11.45 24.31
N ALA A 560 -12.51 11.80 23.59
CA ALA A 560 -11.54 10.83 23.10
C ALA A 560 -10.86 10.03 24.24
N ILE A 561 -10.59 10.69 25.35
CA ILE A 561 -10.01 10.10 26.56
C ILE A 561 -10.98 10.27 27.73
N LEU A 562 -11.29 9.19 28.43
CA LEU A 562 -12.28 9.17 29.52
C LEU A 562 -11.66 9.47 30.89
N ASP A 563 -10.67 10.34 30.98
CA ASP A 563 -10.07 10.78 32.26
C ASP A 563 -10.55 12.17 32.76
N GLY A 564 -11.51 12.77 32.00
CA GLY A 564 -12.19 14.01 32.41
C GLY A 564 -11.57 15.31 31.90
N GLU A 565 -10.45 15.28 31.19
CA GLU A 565 -9.79 16.49 30.70
C GLU A 565 -9.83 16.65 29.16
N SER A 566 -10.15 15.58 28.42
CA SER A 566 -10.13 15.59 26.96
C SER A 566 -11.28 16.40 26.36
N VAL A 567 -10.93 17.36 25.50
CA VAL A 567 -11.89 18.13 24.69
C VAL A 567 -12.04 17.60 23.28
N SER A 568 -11.18 16.63 22.89
CA SER A 568 -11.20 16.03 21.55
C SER A 568 -12.41 15.14 21.36
N ARG A 569 -12.94 15.13 20.14
CA ARG A 569 -13.96 14.20 19.64
C ARG A 569 -13.40 13.51 18.40
N ILE A 570 -13.51 12.17 18.34
CA ILE A 570 -12.83 11.37 17.34
C ILE A 570 -13.75 10.44 16.59
N ILE A 571 -13.55 10.34 15.28
CA ILE A 571 -14.23 9.35 14.43
C ILE A 571 -13.79 7.92 14.76
N PRO A 572 -12.51 7.62 15.03
CA PRO A 572 -12.05 6.25 15.33
C PRO A 572 -12.69 5.56 16.52
N ALA A 573 -13.49 6.24 17.31
CA ALA A 573 -14.34 5.62 18.34
C ALA A 573 -15.22 4.47 17.81
N ILE A 574 -15.53 4.46 16.50
CA ILE A 574 -16.34 3.43 15.85
C ILE A 574 -15.52 2.34 15.16
N GLU A 575 -14.20 2.48 15.08
CA GLU A 575 -13.34 1.60 14.27
C GLU A 575 -13.47 0.12 14.65
N GLY A 576 -13.52 -0.19 15.94
CA GLY A 576 -13.65 -1.57 16.43
C GLY A 576 -14.88 -2.32 15.91
N LEU A 577 -15.92 -1.60 15.49
CA LEU A 577 -17.15 -2.21 14.98
C LEU A 577 -16.93 -2.98 13.66
N VAL A 578 -15.87 -2.72 12.91
CA VAL A 578 -15.62 -3.42 11.64
C VAL A 578 -15.28 -4.89 11.85
N TYR A 579 -14.58 -5.26 12.91
CA TYR A 579 -14.02 -6.61 13.07
C TYR A 579 -15.07 -7.69 13.34
N PRO A 580 -15.98 -7.55 14.33
CA PRO A 580 -17.07 -8.52 14.49
C PRO A 580 -18.00 -8.56 13.25
N TYR A 581 -18.18 -7.40 12.57
CA TYR A 581 -18.93 -7.36 11.32
C TYR A 581 -18.26 -8.18 10.23
N ALA A 582 -16.96 -7.97 9.99
CA ALA A 582 -16.16 -8.73 9.05
C ALA A 582 -16.11 -10.23 9.39
N ALA A 583 -16.12 -10.58 10.66
CA ALA A 583 -16.23 -11.96 11.13
C ALA A 583 -17.64 -12.58 10.97
N GLY A 584 -18.64 -11.81 10.54
CA GLY A 584 -20.00 -12.31 10.32
C GLY A 584 -20.87 -12.37 11.56
N LEU A 585 -20.46 -11.74 12.67
CA LEU A 585 -21.22 -11.70 13.93
C LEU A 585 -22.35 -10.64 13.87
N PHE A 586 -23.25 -10.77 12.91
CA PHE A 586 -24.26 -9.73 12.62
C PHE A 586 -25.29 -9.54 13.74
N ASP A 587 -25.54 -10.55 14.56
CA ASP A 587 -26.48 -10.49 15.70
C ASP A 587 -26.07 -9.42 16.73
N VAL A 588 -24.77 -9.11 16.80
CA VAL A 588 -24.22 -8.06 17.67
C VAL A 588 -24.82 -6.69 17.37
N TYR A 589 -25.21 -6.43 16.11
CA TYR A 589 -25.67 -5.13 15.61
C TYR A 589 -27.20 -4.99 15.59
N THR A 590 -27.93 -5.99 16.08
CA THR A 590 -29.39 -5.96 16.12
C THR A 590 -29.90 -5.10 17.30
N LYS A 591 -31.16 -4.70 17.24
CA LYS A 591 -31.80 -3.93 18.31
C LYS A 591 -31.99 -4.75 19.58
N GLU A 592 -32.00 -6.06 19.47
CA GLU A 592 -32.13 -7.03 20.57
C GLU A 592 -30.79 -7.36 21.22
N SER A 593 -29.68 -6.91 20.61
CA SER A 593 -28.33 -7.11 21.14
C SER A 593 -28.15 -6.45 22.52
N PRO A 594 -27.41 -7.07 23.45
CA PRO A 594 -27.03 -6.43 24.71
C PRO A 594 -26.21 -5.15 24.50
N TYR A 595 -25.67 -4.94 23.30
CA TYR A 595 -24.87 -3.78 22.92
C TYR A 595 -25.66 -2.70 22.17
N ALA A 596 -26.99 -2.83 22.00
CA ALA A 596 -27.82 -1.89 21.26
C ALA A 596 -27.68 -0.45 21.79
N GLY A 597 -27.58 -0.28 23.12
CA GLY A 597 -27.36 1.03 23.77
C GLY A 597 -26.00 1.64 23.40
N TYR A 598 -24.95 0.84 23.42
CA TYR A 598 -23.58 1.24 23.03
C TYR A 598 -23.51 1.67 21.56
N LEU A 599 -24.08 0.86 20.67
CA LEU A 599 -24.13 1.18 19.23
C LEU A 599 -24.93 2.45 18.98
N SER A 600 -26.04 2.67 19.71
CA SER A 600 -26.82 3.89 19.62
C SER A 600 -26.04 5.13 20.11
N ALA A 601 -25.24 4.98 21.18
CA ALA A 601 -24.38 6.05 21.68
C ALA A 601 -23.29 6.43 20.66
N LEU A 602 -22.61 5.43 20.09
CA LEU A 602 -21.61 5.65 19.05
C LEU A 602 -22.22 6.27 17.78
N LYS A 603 -23.40 5.81 17.37
CA LYS A 603 -24.13 6.42 16.25
C LYS A 603 -24.41 7.89 16.51
N LYS A 604 -24.93 8.22 17.70
CA LYS A 604 -25.25 9.60 18.08
C LYS A 604 -23.99 10.46 18.18
N HIS A 605 -22.92 9.92 18.73
CA HIS A 605 -21.61 10.57 18.76
C HIS A 605 -21.18 10.96 17.34
N LEU A 606 -21.16 9.98 16.40
CA LEU A 606 -20.74 10.19 15.03
C LEU A 606 -21.64 11.24 14.31
N GLU A 607 -22.98 11.17 14.47
CA GLU A 607 -23.90 12.14 13.91
C GLU A 607 -23.60 13.58 14.36
N ASN A 608 -23.18 13.76 15.61
CA ASN A 608 -22.92 15.05 16.20
C ASN A 608 -21.54 15.62 15.84
N ILE A 609 -20.56 14.77 15.52
CA ILE A 609 -19.20 15.21 15.16
C ILE A 609 -18.97 15.32 13.65
N LEU A 610 -19.72 14.58 12.80
CA LEU A 610 -19.63 14.67 11.35
C LEU A 610 -20.33 15.93 10.82
N VAL A 611 -19.85 17.07 11.28
CA VAL A 611 -20.36 18.40 10.91
C VAL A 611 -19.19 19.33 10.56
N PRO A 612 -19.40 20.32 9.66
CA PRO A 612 -18.35 21.27 9.28
C PRO A 612 -17.70 21.95 10.49
N GLY A 613 -16.37 21.98 10.53
CA GLY A 613 -15.58 22.58 11.60
C GLY A 613 -15.41 21.74 12.86
N VAL A 614 -15.94 20.51 12.88
CA VAL A 614 -15.65 19.51 13.94
C VAL A 614 -14.84 18.37 13.34
N CYS A 615 -15.47 17.46 12.60
CA CYS A 615 -14.78 16.36 11.92
C CYS A 615 -15.04 16.35 10.41
N LEU A 616 -15.45 17.47 9.84
CA LEU A 616 -15.49 17.70 8.39
C LEU A 616 -14.79 19.01 8.03
N PHE A 617 -13.94 18.94 7.00
CA PHE A 617 -13.40 20.13 6.35
C PHE A 617 -14.46 20.84 5.51
N ALA A 618 -14.14 22.06 5.05
CA ALA A 618 -15.07 22.89 4.28
C ALA A 618 -15.44 22.26 2.91
N ASP A 619 -14.57 21.44 2.34
CA ASP A 619 -14.78 20.69 1.10
C ASP A 619 -15.58 19.38 1.28
N GLY A 620 -15.92 19.02 2.51
CA GLY A 620 -16.62 17.80 2.87
C GLY A 620 -15.70 16.62 3.20
N GLY A 621 -14.39 16.77 3.05
CA GLY A 621 -13.42 15.75 3.45
C GLY A 621 -13.43 15.50 4.95
N TRP A 622 -13.13 14.26 5.37
CA TRP A 622 -13.17 13.88 6.77
C TRP A 622 -11.91 14.31 7.51
N GLN A 623 -12.10 14.71 8.76
CA GLN A 623 -11.09 15.02 9.75
C GLN A 623 -11.26 14.05 10.92
N LEU A 624 -10.26 13.25 11.26
CA LEU A 624 -10.40 12.16 12.24
C LEU A 624 -10.61 12.66 13.68
N SER A 625 -10.12 13.88 13.99
CA SER A 625 -10.22 14.49 15.32
C SER A 625 -10.70 15.94 15.23
N SER A 626 -11.52 16.36 16.17
CA SER A 626 -11.98 17.76 16.28
C SER A 626 -10.86 18.73 16.70
N THR A 627 -9.73 18.27 17.17
CA THR A 627 -8.61 19.04 17.70
C THR A 627 -7.37 19.02 16.82
N SER A 628 -7.39 18.30 15.71
CA SER A 628 -6.27 18.23 14.76
C SER A 628 -6.74 18.26 13.32
N ILE A 629 -6.02 18.99 12.48
CA ILE A 629 -6.23 19.01 11.03
C ILE A 629 -5.44 17.91 10.30
N ASN A 630 -4.68 17.09 11.03
CA ASN A 630 -4.06 15.87 10.50
C ASN A 630 -5.08 14.74 10.43
N SER A 631 -4.99 13.93 9.39
CA SER A 631 -5.82 12.74 9.21
C SER A 631 -5.10 11.68 8.40
N TRP A 632 -5.56 10.43 8.51
CA TRP A 632 -5.13 9.33 7.67
C TRP A 632 -6.28 8.84 6.79
N SER A 633 -6.07 8.90 5.48
CA SER A 633 -7.07 8.51 4.48
C SER A 633 -7.52 7.05 4.65
N SER A 634 -6.62 6.14 4.94
CA SER A 634 -6.94 4.73 5.19
C SER A 634 -7.92 4.54 6.35
N LYS A 635 -7.68 5.23 7.45
CA LYS A 635 -8.58 5.23 8.61
C LYS A 635 -9.93 5.88 8.30
N ILE A 636 -9.93 6.91 7.47
CA ILE A 636 -11.16 7.51 6.96
C ILE A 636 -11.95 6.46 6.17
N TYR A 637 -11.34 5.74 5.22
CA TYR A 637 -12.02 4.76 4.38
C TYR A 637 -12.65 3.63 5.21
N LEU A 638 -11.93 3.12 6.22
CA LEU A 638 -12.44 2.12 7.14
C LEU A 638 -13.65 2.65 7.92
N ASN A 639 -13.52 3.83 8.53
CA ASN A 639 -14.59 4.42 9.33
C ASN A 639 -15.79 4.85 8.47
N GLN A 640 -15.60 5.23 7.20
CA GLN A 640 -16.69 5.45 6.25
C GLN A 640 -17.51 4.18 6.03
N PHE A 641 -16.84 3.03 5.87
CA PHE A 641 -17.53 1.75 5.76
C PHE A 641 -18.37 1.47 7.01
N VAL A 642 -17.80 1.62 8.20
CA VAL A 642 -18.52 1.41 9.47
C VAL A 642 -19.72 2.36 9.59
N ALA A 643 -19.51 3.63 9.27
CA ALA A 643 -20.57 4.64 9.33
C ALA A 643 -21.75 4.29 8.40
N ARG A 644 -21.48 3.83 7.18
CA ARG A 644 -22.51 3.48 6.18
C ARG A 644 -23.15 2.14 6.46
N GLN A 645 -22.36 1.09 6.57
CA GLN A 645 -22.86 -0.29 6.60
C GLN A 645 -23.28 -0.77 7.99
N VAL A 646 -22.60 -0.32 9.03
CA VAL A 646 -22.87 -0.78 10.39
C VAL A 646 -23.82 0.17 11.12
N LEU A 647 -23.59 1.48 11.03
CA LEU A 647 -24.34 2.48 11.79
C LEU A 647 -25.43 3.20 10.98
N GLY A 648 -25.37 3.21 9.65
CA GLY A 648 -26.34 3.88 8.77
C GLY A 648 -26.40 5.38 9.00
N VAL A 649 -25.25 6.06 9.17
CA VAL A 649 -25.16 7.49 9.55
C VAL A 649 -25.06 8.41 8.34
N ILE A 650 -24.34 7.98 7.27
CA ILE A 650 -23.98 8.87 6.17
C ILE A 650 -25.08 8.90 5.10
N GLN A 651 -25.45 10.12 4.69
CA GLN A 651 -26.32 10.34 3.54
C GLN A 651 -25.51 10.34 2.23
N PRO A 652 -26.09 9.89 1.08
CA PRO A 652 -25.36 9.76 -0.18
C PRO A 652 -24.66 11.05 -0.64
N GLU A 653 -25.27 12.21 -0.46
CA GLU A 653 -24.69 13.51 -0.86
C GLU A 653 -23.45 13.87 -0.05
N GLN A 654 -23.44 13.61 1.26
CA GLN A 654 -22.27 13.81 2.13
C GLN A 654 -21.13 12.86 1.76
N GLN A 655 -21.46 11.62 1.41
CA GLN A 655 -20.50 10.66 0.95
C GLN A 655 -19.82 11.10 -0.35
N MET A 656 -20.58 11.49 -1.35
CA MET A 656 -20.04 11.97 -2.62
C MET A 656 -19.11 13.17 -2.44
N ALA A 657 -19.47 14.12 -1.57
CA ALA A 657 -18.61 15.27 -1.28
C ALA A 657 -17.29 14.85 -0.61
N ALA A 658 -17.35 13.92 0.34
CA ALA A 658 -16.16 13.40 1.02
C ALA A 658 -15.25 12.65 0.07
N ASP A 659 -15.77 11.71 -0.72
CA ASP A 659 -15.00 10.92 -1.68
C ASP A 659 -14.34 11.83 -2.73
N HIS A 660 -15.06 12.85 -3.23
CA HIS A 660 -14.49 13.83 -4.16
C HIS A 660 -13.36 14.67 -3.53
N ALA A 661 -13.52 15.10 -2.28
CA ALA A 661 -12.46 15.81 -1.55
C ALA A 661 -11.20 14.94 -1.41
N HIS A 662 -11.36 13.68 -1.00
CA HIS A 662 -10.23 12.75 -0.82
C HIS A 662 -9.50 12.48 -2.14
N VAL A 663 -10.20 12.32 -3.26
CA VAL A 663 -9.60 12.21 -4.60
C VAL A 663 -8.84 13.50 -4.96
N SER A 664 -9.44 14.66 -4.70
CA SER A 664 -8.81 15.95 -5.00
C SER A 664 -7.50 16.16 -4.22
N TRP A 665 -7.42 15.69 -2.97
CA TRP A 665 -6.21 15.75 -2.16
C TRP A 665 -5.07 14.91 -2.75
N LEU A 666 -5.37 13.71 -3.24
CA LEU A 666 -4.38 12.82 -3.86
C LEU A 666 -3.93 13.31 -5.24
N LYS A 667 -4.83 13.97 -5.98
CA LYS A 667 -4.56 14.51 -7.32
C LYS A 667 -4.02 15.95 -7.29
N ASP A 668 -3.83 16.57 -6.11
CA ASP A 668 -3.24 17.90 -6.05
C ASP A 668 -1.85 17.91 -6.69
N PRO A 669 -1.56 18.83 -7.62
CA PRO A 669 -0.29 18.86 -8.35
C PRO A 669 0.97 18.95 -7.48
N GLN A 670 0.86 19.42 -6.22
CA GLN A 670 1.98 19.45 -5.29
C GLN A 670 2.25 18.10 -4.61
N ASN A 671 1.25 17.21 -4.61
CA ASN A 671 1.28 15.93 -3.89
C ASN A 671 1.28 14.71 -4.82
N ALA A 672 0.66 14.83 -6.00
CA ALA A 672 0.42 13.73 -6.94
C ALA A 672 1.69 13.00 -7.46
N TYR A 673 2.85 13.58 -7.26
CA TYR A 673 4.17 12.99 -7.48
C TYR A 673 4.42 11.74 -6.59
N TRP A 674 3.85 11.71 -5.37
CA TRP A 674 4.08 10.67 -4.37
C TRP A 674 3.23 9.41 -4.55
N ALA A 675 2.46 9.29 -5.61
CA ALA A 675 1.46 8.24 -5.76
C ALA A 675 0.44 8.27 -4.61
N TRP A 676 -0.05 7.12 -4.12
CA TRP A 676 -0.96 7.12 -2.99
C TRP A 676 -0.23 7.46 -1.68
N SER A 677 -0.81 8.34 -0.90
CA SER A 677 -0.29 8.79 0.40
C SER A 677 -1.40 8.83 1.42
N ASP A 678 -1.07 8.52 2.67
CA ASP A 678 -2.06 8.32 3.73
C ASP A 678 -2.26 9.56 4.59
N GLN A 679 -1.17 10.17 5.08
CA GLN A 679 -1.25 11.27 6.01
C GLN A 679 -1.53 12.59 5.30
N THR A 680 -2.61 13.26 5.69
CA THR A 680 -3.00 14.57 5.20
C THR A 680 -3.09 15.59 6.32
N HIS A 681 -2.80 16.82 6.01
CA HIS A 681 -2.93 17.99 6.87
C HIS A 681 -3.81 19.01 6.16
N GLU A 682 -5.07 19.12 6.59
CA GLU A 682 -6.08 19.94 5.91
C GLU A 682 -6.16 19.67 4.40
N GLY A 683 -6.17 18.36 4.04
CA GLY A 683 -6.22 17.93 2.64
C GLY A 683 -4.89 17.90 1.89
N PHE A 684 -3.78 18.36 2.46
CA PHE A 684 -2.45 18.28 1.85
C PHE A 684 -1.67 17.08 2.37
N VAL A 685 -1.08 16.30 1.48
CA VAL A 685 -0.19 15.19 1.84
C VAL A 685 1.01 15.71 2.63
N LYS A 686 1.26 15.13 3.80
CA LYS A 686 2.37 15.51 4.70
C LYS A 686 3.37 14.40 4.94
N GLY A 687 2.93 13.16 4.97
CA GLY A 687 3.75 11.99 5.23
C GLY A 687 3.03 10.72 4.84
N SER A 688 3.56 9.58 5.28
CA SER A 688 3.00 8.27 4.97
C SER A 688 2.77 8.10 3.47
N ARG A 689 3.83 8.34 2.69
CA ARG A 689 3.84 8.33 1.23
C ARG A 689 4.21 6.96 0.72
N TYR A 690 3.73 6.58 -0.47
CA TYR A 690 3.94 5.22 -0.97
C TYR A 690 3.39 4.16 0.01
N TYR A 691 2.28 4.48 0.64
CA TYR A 691 1.82 3.81 1.83
C TYR A 691 0.83 2.68 1.50
N PRO A 692 0.90 1.51 2.16
CA PRO A 692 0.16 0.32 1.71
C PRO A 692 -1.27 0.23 2.25
N ARG A 693 -1.60 0.83 3.39
CA ARG A 693 -2.83 0.50 4.12
C ARG A 693 -4.13 1.07 3.57
N GLY A 694 -4.07 1.93 2.53
CA GLY A 694 -5.26 2.46 1.86
C GLY A 694 -6.19 1.40 1.28
N VAL A 695 -5.69 0.17 1.12
CA VAL A 695 -6.49 -0.99 0.68
C VAL A 695 -7.63 -1.38 1.63
N THR A 696 -7.77 -0.73 2.79
CA THR A 696 -8.99 -0.81 3.61
C THR A 696 -10.23 -0.45 2.82
N SER A 697 -10.12 0.40 1.79
CA SER A 697 -11.18 0.76 0.87
C SER A 697 -11.83 -0.45 0.16
N ILE A 698 -11.17 -1.60 0.12
CA ILE A 698 -11.71 -2.85 -0.43
C ILE A 698 -13.01 -3.30 0.28
N LEU A 699 -13.19 -2.90 1.54
CA LEU A 699 -14.43 -3.12 2.29
C LEU A 699 -15.66 -2.58 1.57
N TRP A 700 -15.52 -1.54 0.76
CA TRP A 700 -16.63 -0.95 0.02
C TRP A 700 -17.23 -1.88 -1.04
N LEU A 701 -16.48 -2.92 -1.45
CA LEU A 701 -17.01 -3.99 -2.31
C LEU A 701 -17.97 -4.93 -1.55
N GLU A 702 -17.92 -4.95 -0.23
CA GLU A 702 -18.82 -5.74 0.62
C GLU A 702 -20.07 -4.96 1.04
N GLU A 703 -20.22 -3.70 0.62
CA GLU A 703 -21.37 -2.87 0.95
C GLU A 703 -22.65 -3.43 0.31
N ARG A 704 -23.59 -3.82 1.17
CA ARG A 704 -24.92 -4.25 0.73
C ARG A 704 -25.74 -2.99 0.40
N ARG A 705 -26.17 -2.86 -0.83
CA ARG A 705 -27.18 -1.87 -1.17
C ARG A 705 -28.53 -2.33 -0.62
N GLY A 706 -29.06 -1.58 0.33
CA GLY A 706 -30.37 -1.80 0.94
C GLY A 706 -31.52 -1.58 -0.04
#